data_77ba761104fceb85de4f775c370455bd
#
_entry.id   77ba761104fceb85de4f775c370455bd
#
_cell.length_a   1.000
_cell.length_b   1.000
_cell.length_c   1.000
_cell.angle_alpha   90.00
_cell.angle_beta   90.00
_cell.angle_gamma   90.00
#
_symmetry.space_group_name_H-M   'P 1'
#
loop_
_entity.id
_entity.type
_entity.pdbx_description
1 polymer ?
#
loop_
_entity_poly.entity_id
_entity_poly.type
_entity_poly.pdbx_seq_one_letter_code
_entity_poly.pdbx_strand_id
1 'polypeptide(L)'
;SIDEAINEAANNSTHSAPPSAEIQLAQANEHPLMQAIEVCKQSVHTTAKALSTAGHAVAKAANATGHAIHTAAATVKTAWHTFTSLKAVQFIIKFFQSTYPLWKKRHRFSYSFYAIIIAALSAFEVIFIQWGMYSEPEYEKGVEIDKTTRILDSVAGQTTKFVTQMWLEQKNLVLLNFIILIAIYLTLIFVLNRFWVSTAIFGAVMTTYAVANHVKMQTRNEPVLPADLNFITGGNTSELTSFIPKSSQGLVNSAVTGVTWLVIICIIMQFIDGRNGIIHCTWRRPFASVKNFTGTLTRIAAAVCSVALCFSFVWGFGNDGYWSTQFAQSMGDSPQIWNGLADSTSNGPVVNFLRLAHTKTMDKPEGYSQETMQAIAKKYAKQAQQINKTRNTNMTDNTVIMMLSETFSDPTRVPGVSFSEDPIPNIRQIKTQTTSGLMLSPGYGGGTANIEYQALTGLSMANYSPTLSIAYQQLVPSLKWAPTINQAWNAANGSKKASIALHAFNRNMYFRDLNYKKFQFSQFFATDGKPQLTGLHAIDSAWYVSDESFYSEVLKKITDSNENRFYQVVTMQNHMPYEDLYQNNEFKEMDASDLPADEKLNLDTYTKGLNYTDQSTFVFLSQLNEINRPITVLFYGDHL
;
A
#
# COMPACT_ATOMS: atom_id res chain seq x y z
N SER A 1 -16.25 31.34 16.33
CA SER A 1 -16.29 30.64 17.62
C SER A 1 -17.02 29.31 17.46
N ILE A 2 -16.82 28.38 18.37
CA ILE A 2 -17.37 27.02 18.30
C ILE A 2 -18.90 27.01 18.23
N ASP A 3 -19.55 28.07 18.76
CA ASP A 3 -21.00 28.20 18.76
C ASP A 3 -21.63 28.59 17.41
N GLU A 4 -20.87 29.15 16.48
CA GLU A 4 -21.35 29.45 15.13
C GLU A 4 -21.36 28.18 14.24
N ALA A 5 -20.42 27.26 14.43
CA ALA A 5 -20.37 26.01 13.70
C ALA A 5 -21.49 25.02 14.08
N ILE A 6 -22.00 25.12 15.29
CA ILE A 6 -23.08 24.24 15.80
C ILE A 6 -24.46 24.71 15.30
N ASN A 7 -24.66 26.01 15.07
CA ASN A 7 -25.93 26.53 14.53
C ASN A 7 -26.05 26.35 13.00
N GLU A 8 -24.97 26.26 12.27
CA GLU A 8 -25.00 26.02 10.84
C GLU A 8 -25.31 24.55 10.46
N ALA A 9 -24.96 23.62 11.36
CA ALA A 9 -25.28 22.20 11.18
C ALA A 9 -26.74 21.84 11.50
N ALA A 10 -27.44 22.66 12.26
CA ALA A 10 -28.83 22.41 12.65
C ALA A 10 -29.88 22.89 11.65
N ASN A 11 -29.51 23.76 10.71
CA ASN A 11 -30.44 24.35 9.74
C ASN A 11 -30.49 23.71 8.35
N ASN A 12 -29.67 22.69 8.09
CA ASN A 12 -29.60 22.04 6.76
C ASN A 12 -30.23 20.64 6.69
N SER A 13 -31.12 20.26 7.60
CA SER A 13 -31.81 18.96 7.57
C SER A 13 -33.32 19.06 7.32
N THR A 14 -33.71 19.80 6.30
CA THR A 14 -35.06 19.67 5.73
C THR A 14 -34.97 19.73 4.21
N HIS A 15 -34.97 18.55 3.54
CA HIS A 15 -35.80 18.32 2.33
C HIS A 15 -35.65 16.89 1.79
N SER A 16 -36.85 16.27 1.69
CA SER A 16 -37.34 15.30 0.72
C SER A 16 -36.73 13.90 0.68
N ALA A 17 -37.53 12.95 1.14
CA ALA A 17 -37.46 11.53 0.80
C ALA A 17 -38.05 11.27 -0.61
N PRO A 18 -37.51 10.32 -1.37
CA PRO A 18 -38.21 9.70 -2.51
C PRO A 18 -38.96 8.42 -2.11
N PRO A 19 -39.89 7.94 -2.94
CA PRO A 19 -40.99 7.05 -2.51
C PRO A 19 -40.61 5.57 -2.40
N SER A 20 -41.37 4.91 -1.54
CA SER A 20 -41.41 3.48 -1.26
C SER A 20 -41.52 2.60 -2.49
N ALA A 21 -40.64 1.59 -2.60
CA ALA A 21 -40.85 0.41 -3.41
C ALA A 21 -41.31 -0.73 -2.46
N GLU A 22 -42.59 -1.06 -2.52
CA GLU A 22 -43.14 -2.28 -1.96
C GLU A 22 -42.59 -3.48 -2.74
N ILE A 23 -41.80 -4.32 -2.06
CA ILE A 23 -41.52 -5.67 -2.52
C ILE A 23 -42.35 -6.61 -1.65
N GLN A 24 -43.36 -7.23 -2.25
CA GLN A 24 -44.12 -8.36 -1.70
C GLN A 24 -43.12 -9.51 -1.42
N LEU A 25 -42.86 -9.79 -0.16
CA LEU A 25 -42.19 -11.01 0.29
C LEU A 25 -43.26 -12.05 0.60
N ALA A 26 -43.25 -13.11 -0.23
CA ALA A 26 -44.01 -14.32 -0.02
C ALA A 26 -43.70 -14.96 1.34
N GLN A 27 -44.73 -15.47 1.98
CA GLN A 27 -44.70 -16.20 3.22
C GLN A 27 -43.71 -17.36 3.17
N ALA A 28 -42.62 -17.27 3.96
CA ALA A 28 -41.80 -18.40 4.35
C ALA A 28 -41.66 -18.37 5.88
N ASN A 29 -41.90 -19.49 6.52
CA ASN A 29 -41.83 -19.72 7.96
C ASN A 29 -40.58 -19.11 8.57
N GLU A 30 -40.73 -17.99 9.27
CA GLU A 30 -39.61 -17.34 9.96
C GLU A 30 -39.16 -18.19 11.13
N HIS A 31 -37.91 -18.61 11.08
CA HIS A 31 -37.22 -19.32 12.15
C HIS A 31 -37.16 -18.42 13.41
N PRO A 32 -37.42 -18.93 14.62
CA PRO A 32 -37.40 -18.17 15.87
C PRO A 32 -36.11 -17.39 16.11
N LEU A 33 -35.00 -17.82 15.49
CA LEU A 33 -33.71 -17.18 15.55
C LEU A 33 -33.68 -15.82 14.80
N MET A 34 -34.37 -15.70 13.67
CA MET A 34 -34.42 -14.45 12.90
C MET A 34 -35.31 -13.39 13.58
N GLN A 35 -36.38 -13.80 14.23
CA GLN A 35 -37.19 -12.87 15.07
C GLN A 35 -36.37 -12.37 16.27
N ALA A 36 -35.59 -13.23 16.90
CA ALA A 36 -34.69 -12.83 18.02
C ALA A 36 -33.61 -11.83 17.55
N ILE A 37 -33.05 -12.02 16.36
CA ILE A 37 -32.04 -11.10 15.78
C ILE A 37 -32.65 -9.73 15.45
N GLU A 38 -33.87 -9.68 14.90
CA GLU A 38 -34.52 -8.41 14.56
C GLU A 38 -34.94 -7.62 15.82
N VAL A 39 -35.43 -8.32 16.84
CA VAL A 39 -35.72 -7.73 18.16
C VAL A 39 -34.44 -7.25 18.84
N CYS A 40 -33.30 -7.96 18.68
CA CYS A 40 -32.00 -7.49 19.15
C CYS A 40 -31.53 -6.24 18.42
N LYS A 41 -31.66 -6.14 17.10
CA LYS A 41 -31.29 -4.95 16.33
C LYS A 41 -32.11 -3.72 16.77
N GLN A 42 -33.43 -3.87 16.90
CA GLN A 42 -34.29 -2.77 17.39
C GLN A 42 -33.94 -2.37 18.83
N SER A 43 -33.65 -3.33 19.70
CA SER A 43 -33.26 -3.09 21.08
C SER A 43 -31.89 -2.39 21.18
N VAL A 44 -30.92 -2.79 20.34
CA VAL A 44 -29.60 -2.14 20.26
C VAL A 44 -29.73 -0.71 19.74
N HIS A 45 -30.59 -0.47 18.75
CA HIS A 45 -30.78 0.89 18.20
C HIS A 45 -31.46 1.82 19.22
N THR A 46 -32.44 1.31 19.97
CA THR A 46 -33.12 2.07 21.03
C THR A 46 -32.17 2.36 22.20
N THR A 47 -31.30 1.41 22.53
CA THR A 47 -30.29 1.55 23.60
C THR A 47 -29.19 2.51 23.20
N ALA A 48 -28.72 2.47 21.95
CA ALA A 48 -27.72 3.42 21.43
C ALA A 48 -28.27 4.85 21.45
N LYS A 49 -29.56 5.04 21.13
CA LYS A 49 -30.24 6.33 21.21
C LYS A 49 -30.38 6.82 22.67
N ALA A 50 -30.72 5.91 23.59
CA ALA A 50 -30.81 6.23 25.01
C ALA A 50 -29.44 6.56 25.66
N LEU A 51 -28.38 5.81 25.25
CA LEU A 51 -27.00 6.08 25.67
C LEU A 51 -26.45 7.38 25.09
N SER A 52 -26.78 7.71 23.85
CA SER A 52 -26.44 9.00 23.22
C SER A 52 -27.13 10.16 23.97
N THR A 53 -28.42 10.02 24.32
CA THR A 53 -29.18 11.04 25.09
C THR A 53 -28.62 11.17 26.50
N ALA A 54 -28.26 10.07 27.16
CA ALA A 54 -27.60 10.07 28.47
C ALA A 54 -26.19 10.68 28.39
N GLY A 55 -25.42 10.40 27.34
CA GLY A 55 -24.11 10.99 27.09
C GLY A 55 -24.18 12.52 26.92
N HIS A 56 -25.18 13.04 26.22
CA HIS A 56 -25.41 14.48 26.08
C HIS A 56 -25.85 15.13 27.41
N ALA A 57 -26.65 14.41 28.22
CA ALA A 57 -27.04 14.87 29.57
C ALA A 57 -25.82 14.93 30.51
N VAL A 58 -24.89 13.95 30.43
CA VAL A 58 -23.66 13.91 31.23
C VAL A 58 -22.68 15.01 30.80
N ALA A 59 -22.55 15.30 29.51
CA ALA A 59 -21.69 16.39 29.00
C ALA A 59 -22.23 17.77 29.44
N LYS A 60 -23.54 17.94 29.49
CA LYS A 60 -24.20 19.17 29.97
C LYS A 60 -24.15 19.32 31.51
N ALA A 61 -24.05 18.21 32.25
CA ALA A 61 -23.97 18.17 33.70
C ALA A 61 -22.56 18.36 34.28
N ALA A 62 -21.52 18.24 33.46
CA ALA A 62 -20.14 18.49 33.90
C ALA A 62 -19.87 19.93 34.36
N ASN A 63 -20.79 20.85 34.05
CA ASN A 63 -20.75 22.28 34.48
C ASN A 63 -21.69 22.65 35.60
N ALA A 64 -22.39 21.69 36.23
CA ALA A 64 -23.31 21.97 37.35
C ALA A 64 -23.05 21.00 38.50
N THR A 65 -22.91 21.58 39.70
CA THR A 65 -22.60 20.97 41.00
C THR A 65 -23.24 19.61 41.32
N GLY A 66 -22.62 18.85 42.21
CA GLY A 66 -22.87 17.49 42.71
C GLY A 66 -24.26 16.82 42.63
N HIS A 67 -25.34 17.59 42.53
CA HIS A 67 -26.71 17.06 42.35
C HIS A 67 -26.96 16.44 40.98
N ALA A 68 -26.29 16.94 39.92
CA ALA A 68 -26.45 16.48 38.57
C ALA A 68 -25.80 15.09 38.34
N ILE A 69 -24.72 14.77 39.06
CA ILE A 69 -24.04 13.47 38.97
C ILE A 69 -24.93 12.34 39.51
N HIS A 70 -25.67 12.60 40.59
CA HIS A 70 -26.62 11.64 41.14
C HIS A 70 -27.81 11.37 40.21
N THR A 71 -28.29 12.38 39.51
CA THR A 71 -29.40 12.25 38.56
C THR A 71 -28.95 11.53 37.28
N ALA A 72 -27.74 11.80 36.77
CA ALA A 72 -27.18 11.09 35.64
C ALA A 72 -26.93 9.62 35.96
N ALA A 73 -26.41 9.30 37.14
CA ALA A 73 -26.21 7.91 37.58
C ALA A 73 -27.57 7.17 37.76
N ALA A 74 -28.60 7.85 38.23
CA ALA A 74 -29.95 7.30 38.31
C ALA A 74 -30.55 7.03 36.92
N THR A 75 -30.35 7.96 35.97
CA THR A 75 -30.81 7.81 34.56
C THR A 75 -30.13 6.66 33.86
N VAL A 76 -28.81 6.51 34.01
CA VAL A 76 -28.04 5.38 33.49
C VAL A 76 -28.51 4.06 34.12
N LYS A 77 -28.77 4.05 35.43
CA LYS A 77 -29.29 2.90 36.14
C LYS A 77 -30.70 2.51 35.66
N THR A 78 -31.55 3.49 35.43
CA THR A 78 -32.90 3.27 34.88
C THR A 78 -32.86 2.79 33.44
N ALA A 79 -32.04 3.37 32.58
CA ALA A 79 -31.82 2.91 31.22
C ALA A 79 -31.28 1.47 31.16
N TRP A 80 -30.35 1.13 32.07
CA TRP A 80 -29.86 -0.24 32.23
C TRP A 80 -30.93 -1.23 32.68
N HIS A 81 -31.76 -0.83 33.64
CA HIS A 81 -32.90 -1.63 34.09
C HIS A 81 -33.93 -1.84 32.98
N THR A 82 -34.24 -0.80 32.23
CA THR A 82 -35.18 -0.89 31.08
C THR A 82 -34.63 -1.81 30.02
N PHE A 83 -33.33 -1.70 29.69
CA PHE A 83 -32.64 -2.60 28.75
C PHE A 83 -32.70 -4.06 29.21
N THR A 84 -32.35 -4.31 30.47
CA THR A 84 -32.34 -5.69 31.01
C THR A 84 -33.76 -6.25 31.24
N SER A 85 -34.78 -5.45 31.25
CA SER A 85 -36.18 -5.88 31.39
C SER A 85 -36.83 -6.29 30.05
N LEU A 86 -36.22 -5.97 28.90
CA LEU A 86 -36.72 -6.40 27.60
C LEU A 86 -36.76 -7.93 27.51
N LYS A 87 -37.89 -8.50 27.09
CA LYS A 87 -38.10 -9.96 27.00
C LYS A 87 -36.99 -10.69 26.24
N ALA A 88 -36.52 -10.07 25.14
CA ALA A 88 -35.42 -10.63 24.34
C ALA A 88 -34.09 -10.64 25.10
N VAL A 89 -33.78 -9.54 25.83
CA VAL A 89 -32.58 -9.46 26.67
C VAL A 89 -32.65 -10.44 27.83
N GLN A 90 -33.82 -10.58 28.46
CA GLN A 90 -34.03 -11.59 29.52
C GLN A 90 -33.91 -13.02 28.99
N PHE A 91 -34.41 -13.29 27.76
CA PHE A 91 -34.22 -14.59 27.13
C PHE A 91 -32.72 -14.86 26.89
N ILE A 92 -32.00 -13.89 26.36
CA ILE A 92 -30.56 -14.00 26.14
C ILE A 92 -29.82 -14.18 27.47
N ILE A 93 -30.15 -13.39 28.51
CA ILE A 93 -29.55 -13.54 29.84
C ILE A 93 -29.85 -14.93 30.43
N LYS A 94 -31.08 -15.42 30.34
CA LYS A 94 -31.47 -16.76 30.82
C LYS A 94 -30.76 -17.85 30.01
N PHE A 95 -30.67 -17.71 28.69
CA PHE A 95 -29.93 -18.62 27.82
C PHE A 95 -28.45 -18.67 28.23
N PHE A 96 -27.80 -17.52 28.40
CA PHE A 96 -26.43 -17.47 28.89
C PHE A 96 -26.28 -18.02 30.32
N GLN A 97 -27.21 -17.75 31.21
CA GLN A 97 -27.19 -18.27 32.57
C GLN A 97 -27.37 -19.81 32.61
N SER A 98 -28.22 -20.37 31.76
CA SER A 98 -28.44 -21.81 31.69
C SER A 98 -27.29 -22.55 30.96
N THR A 99 -26.69 -21.93 29.96
CA THR A 99 -25.57 -22.50 29.19
C THR A 99 -24.21 -22.24 29.84
N TYR A 100 -24.09 -21.22 30.70
CA TYR A 100 -22.84 -20.84 31.36
C TYR A 100 -22.19 -21.95 32.22
N PRO A 101 -22.94 -22.77 32.98
CA PRO A 101 -22.35 -23.88 33.72
C PRO A 101 -21.79 -24.98 32.81
N LEU A 102 -22.47 -25.27 31.69
CA LEU A 102 -22.00 -26.18 30.64
C LEU A 102 -20.76 -25.61 29.95
N TRP A 103 -20.79 -24.29 29.69
CA TRP A 103 -19.67 -23.57 29.10
C TRP A 103 -18.44 -23.53 30.01
N LYS A 104 -18.62 -23.48 31.31
CA LYS A 104 -17.54 -23.55 32.30
C LYS A 104 -16.87 -24.93 32.39
N LYS A 105 -17.57 -26.00 32.05
CA LYS A 105 -17.09 -27.40 32.05
C LYS A 105 -16.43 -27.81 30.72
N ARG A 106 -16.26 -26.90 29.74
CA ARG A 106 -15.65 -27.24 28.45
C ARG A 106 -14.25 -27.80 28.60
N HIS A 107 -13.88 -28.68 27.68
CA HIS A 107 -12.56 -29.27 27.61
C HIS A 107 -11.50 -28.16 27.38
N ARG A 108 -10.38 -28.28 28.06
CA ARG A 108 -9.23 -27.38 27.86
C ARG A 108 -8.18 -28.15 27.07
N PHE A 109 -7.86 -27.66 25.88
CA PHE A 109 -6.79 -28.27 25.10
C PHE A 109 -5.45 -28.17 25.81
N SER A 110 -4.59 -29.18 25.59
CA SER A 110 -3.25 -29.22 26.19
C SER A 110 -2.35 -28.14 25.57
N TYR A 111 -1.33 -27.70 26.27
CA TYR A 111 -0.32 -26.81 25.71
C TYR A 111 0.46 -27.49 24.58
N SER A 112 0.65 -28.81 24.62
CA SER A 112 1.26 -29.57 23.52
C SER A 112 0.44 -29.50 22.26
N PHE A 113 -0.90 -29.52 22.35
CA PHE A 113 -1.77 -29.35 21.21
C PHE A 113 -1.61 -27.96 20.57
N TYR A 114 -1.54 -26.90 21.39
CA TYR A 114 -1.25 -25.56 20.87
C TYR A 114 0.13 -25.45 20.24
N ALA A 115 1.15 -26.05 20.83
CA ALA A 115 2.50 -26.09 20.31
C ALA A 115 2.57 -26.76 18.92
N ILE A 116 1.82 -27.86 18.73
CA ILE A 116 1.71 -28.53 17.43
C ILE A 116 1.07 -27.60 16.39
N ILE A 117 -0.02 -26.92 16.74
CA ILE A 117 -0.68 -25.96 15.81
C ILE A 117 0.27 -24.79 15.47
N ILE A 118 0.97 -24.23 16.46
CA ILE A 118 1.94 -23.15 16.23
C ILE A 118 3.01 -23.63 15.25
N ALA A 119 3.60 -24.80 15.49
CA ALA A 119 4.65 -25.33 14.64
C ALA A 119 4.13 -25.64 13.22
N ALA A 120 2.99 -26.33 13.12
CA ALA A 120 2.41 -26.73 11.83
C ALA A 120 2.00 -25.52 10.99
N LEU A 121 1.31 -24.53 11.60
CA LEU A 121 0.89 -23.32 10.87
C LEU A 121 2.10 -22.46 10.49
N SER A 122 3.09 -22.30 11.37
CA SER A 122 4.30 -21.56 11.04
C SER A 122 5.10 -22.22 9.91
N ALA A 123 5.22 -23.55 9.91
CA ALA A 123 5.89 -24.29 8.84
C ALA A 123 5.12 -24.16 7.50
N PHE A 124 3.80 -24.26 7.55
CA PHE A 124 2.95 -24.04 6.38
C PHE A 124 3.16 -22.64 5.80
N GLU A 125 3.13 -21.61 6.65
CA GLU A 125 3.28 -20.21 6.19
C GLU A 125 4.68 -19.92 5.63
N VAL A 126 5.76 -20.55 6.17
CA VAL A 126 7.09 -20.43 5.55
C VAL A 126 7.06 -20.91 4.10
N ILE A 127 6.48 -22.09 3.86
CA ILE A 127 6.41 -22.70 2.54
C ILE A 127 5.47 -21.86 1.63
N PHE A 128 4.33 -21.42 2.16
CA PHE A 128 3.33 -20.69 1.38
C PHE A 128 3.79 -19.29 1.00
N ILE A 129 4.48 -18.58 1.89
CA ILE A 129 5.07 -17.27 1.59
C ILE A 129 6.20 -17.41 0.55
N GLN A 130 7.04 -18.45 0.68
CA GLN A 130 8.10 -18.73 -0.28
C GLN A 130 7.54 -19.11 -1.66
N TRP A 131 6.45 -19.89 -1.71
CA TRP A 131 5.73 -20.19 -2.93
C TRP A 131 5.32 -18.91 -3.68
N GLY A 132 4.89 -17.89 -2.94
CA GLY A 132 4.51 -16.59 -3.52
C GLY A 132 5.64 -15.86 -4.25
N MET A 133 6.90 -16.27 -4.09
CA MET A 133 8.07 -15.69 -4.74
C MET A 133 8.42 -16.33 -6.08
N TYR A 134 7.79 -17.44 -6.42
CA TYR A 134 8.18 -18.21 -7.61
C TYR A 134 7.09 -18.18 -8.68
N SER A 135 7.54 -18.09 -9.94
CA SER A 135 6.75 -18.34 -11.14
C SER A 135 7.44 -19.43 -11.98
N GLU A 136 6.67 -20.12 -12.78
CA GLU A 136 7.24 -21.05 -13.75
C GLU A 136 7.85 -20.24 -14.89
N PRO A 137 9.11 -20.52 -15.30
CA PRO A 137 9.68 -19.87 -16.45
C PRO A 137 8.94 -20.31 -17.71
N GLU A 138 8.74 -19.40 -18.62
CA GLU A 138 8.19 -19.68 -19.92
C GLU A 138 9.30 -20.10 -20.88
N TYR A 139 9.05 -21.17 -21.60
CA TYR A 139 10.02 -21.75 -22.54
C TYR A 139 9.67 -21.36 -23.98
N GLU A 140 10.70 -21.10 -24.78
CA GLU A 140 10.54 -20.84 -26.22
C GLU A 140 9.76 -21.96 -26.90
N LYS A 141 8.82 -21.60 -27.79
CA LYS A 141 8.02 -22.57 -28.54
C LYS A 141 8.92 -23.40 -29.46
N GLY A 142 8.89 -24.72 -29.31
CA GLY A 142 9.65 -25.65 -30.13
C GLY A 142 10.97 -26.13 -29.54
N VAL A 143 11.38 -25.62 -28.38
CA VAL A 143 12.51 -26.17 -27.63
C VAL A 143 12.01 -27.34 -26.77
N GLU A 144 12.54 -28.53 -27.00
CA GLU A 144 12.31 -29.69 -26.12
C GLU A 144 13.08 -29.48 -24.81
N ILE A 145 12.36 -29.11 -23.77
CA ILE A 145 12.92 -28.99 -22.42
C ILE A 145 12.88 -30.37 -21.74
N ASP A 146 14.04 -30.78 -21.24
CA ASP A 146 14.15 -32.01 -20.46
C ASP A 146 13.16 -32.04 -19.31
N LYS A 147 12.52 -33.18 -19.08
CA LYS A 147 11.52 -33.38 -18.06
C LYS A 147 12.02 -33.01 -16.65
N THR A 148 13.30 -33.27 -16.38
CA THR A 148 13.94 -32.96 -15.10
C THR A 148 14.05 -31.44 -14.90
N THR A 149 14.49 -30.70 -15.93
CA THR A 149 14.57 -29.25 -15.94
C THR A 149 13.18 -28.64 -15.71
N ARG A 150 12.15 -29.09 -16.43
CA ARG A 150 10.77 -28.64 -16.26
C ARG A 150 10.25 -28.88 -14.83
N ILE A 151 10.60 -30.00 -14.19
CA ILE A 151 10.23 -30.27 -12.80
C ILE A 151 10.96 -29.32 -11.84
N LEU A 152 12.25 -29.08 -12.06
CA LEU A 152 13.06 -28.22 -11.20
C LEU A 152 12.64 -26.74 -11.30
N ASP A 153 12.28 -26.32 -12.49
CA ASP A 153 11.85 -24.94 -12.77
C ASP A 153 10.39 -24.68 -12.40
N SER A 154 9.60 -25.73 -12.13
CA SER A 154 8.25 -25.55 -11.62
C SER A 154 8.25 -24.84 -10.26
N VAL A 155 7.18 -24.13 -9.93
CA VAL A 155 7.03 -23.47 -8.60
C VAL A 155 7.25 -24.48 -7.46
N ALA A 156 6.75 -25.71 -7.62
CA ALA A 156 6.98 -26.79 -6.66
C ALA A 156 8.46 -27.18 -6.57
N GLY A 157 9.16 -27.28 -7.68
CA GLY A 157 10.60 -27.56 -7.75
C GLY A 157 11.44 -26.46 -7.09
N GLN A 158 11.17 -25.20 -7.42
CA GLN A 158 11.85 -24.04 -6.84
C GLN A 158 11.64 -23.95 -5.32
N THR A 159 10.41 -24.15 -4.86
CA THR A 159 10.08 -24.18 -3.42
C THR A 159 10.80 -25.35 -2.71
N THR A 160 10.81 -26.52 -3.34
CA THR A 160 11.52 -27.71 -2.82
C THR A 160 13.02 -27.45 -2.73
N LYS A 161 13.61 -26.78 -3.74
CA LYS A 161 15.02 -26.39 -3.72
C LYS A 161 15.34 -25.51 -2.52
N PHE A 162 14.53 -24.49 -2.22
CA PHE A 162 14.71 -23.64 -1.06
C PHE A 162 14.65 -24.44 0.26
N VAL A 163 13.69 -25.34 0.41
CA VAL A 163 13.56 -26.19 1.61
C VAL A 163 14.75 -27.14 1.76
N THR A 164 15.24 -27.73 0.66
CA THR A 164 16.36 -28.67 0.70
C THR A 164 17.72 -27.99 0.93
N GLN A 165 17.87 -26.72 0.56
CA GLN A 165 19.09 -25.95 0.85
C GLN A 165 19.46 -25.97 2.34
N MET A 166 18.48 -25.96 3.23
CA MET A 166 18.69 -26.03 4.68
C MET A 166 19.48 -27.30 5.07
N TRP A 167 19.20 -28.43 4.40
CA TRP A 167 19.80 -29.72 4.76
C TRP A 167 21.08 -30.01 3.96
N LEU A 168 21.07 -29.70 2.68
CA LEU A 168 22.16 -30.09 1.77
C LEU A 168 23.34 -29.09 1.83
N GLU A 169 23.03 -27.80 1.96
CA GLU A 169 24.04 -26.75 1.98
C GLU A 169 24.27 -26.18 3.39
N GLN A 170 23.62 -26.73 4.39
CA GLN A 170 23.72 -26.33 5.83
C GLN A 170 23.45 -24.84 6.06
N LYS A 171 22.64 -24.20 5.21
CA LYS A 171 22.33 -22.78 5.31
C LYS A 171 21.23 -22.45 6.31
N ASN A 172 20.45 -23.43 6.75
CA ASN A 172 19.38 -23.29 7.76
C ASN A 172 18.36 -22.14 7.50
N LEU A 173 18.18 -21.72 6.26
CA LEU A 173 17.34 -20.57 5.91
C LEU A 173 15.85 -20.81 6.18
N VAL A 174 15.36 -22.02 5.89
CA VAL A 174 13.97 -22.38 6.20
C VAL A 174 13.74 -22.35 7.71
N LEU A 175 14.73 -22.83 8.50
CA LEU A 175 14.65 -22.78 9.96
C LEU A 175 14.68 -21.34 10.48
N LEU A 176 15.47 -20.44 9.88
CA LEU A 176 15.49 -19.01 10.21
C LEU A 176 14.09 -18.39 10.03
N ASN A 177 13.48 -18.56 8.84
CA ASN A 177 12.13 -18.08 8.57
C ASN A 177 11.10 -18.66 9.53
N PHE A 178 11.20 -19.95 9.84
CA PHE A 178 10.32 -20.63 10.79
C PHE A 178 10.44 -20.05 12.22
N ILE A 179 11.66 -19.80 12.71
CA ILE A 179 11.89 -19.21 14.04
C ILE A 179 11.30 -17.79 14.09
N ILE A 180 11.48 -16.99 13.05
CA ILE A 180 10.92 -15.64 12.96
C ILE A 180 9.39 -15.70 13.01
N LEU A 181 8.75 -16.55 12.22
CA LEU A 181 7.29 -16.69 12.20
C LEU A 181 6.74 -17.19 13.54
N ILE A 182 7.40 -18.15 14.18
CA ILE A 182 7.03 -18.59 15.54
C ILE A 182 7.14 -17.43 16.53
N ALA A 183 8.21 -16.62 16.47
CA ALA A 183 8.39 -15.50 17.39
C ALA A 183 7.26 -14.46 17.22
N ILE A 184 6.86 -14.13 15.98
CA ILE A 184 5.73 -13.26 15.68
C ILE A 184 4.44 -13.86 16.22
N TYR A 185 4.19 -15.14 15.97
CA TYR A 185 2.98 -15.81 16.41
C TYR A 185 2.87 -15.90 17.95
N LEU A 186 3.96 -16.26 18.62
CA LEU A 186 4.02 -16.26 20.09
C LEU A 186 3.80 -14.87 20.68
N THR A 187 4.34 -13.84 20.03
CA THR A 187 4.12 -12.45 20.45
C THR A 187 2.63 -12.10 20.40
N LEU A 188 1.92 -12.44 19.31
CA LEU A 188 0.47 -12.28 19.22
C LEU A 188 -0.26 -13.03 20.34
N ILE A 189 0.15 -14.27 20.61
CA ILE A 189 -0.45 -15.08 21.69
C ILE A 189 -0.25 -14.44 23.05
N PHE A 190 0.95 -13.95 23.38
CA PHE A 190 1.24 -13.33 24.67
C PHE A 190 0.58 -11.96 24.83
N VAL A 191 0.54 -11.14 23.76
CA VAL A 191 -0.12 -9.83 23.79
C VAL A 191 -1.64 -9.98 23.94
N LEU A 192 -2.27 -10.82 23.12
CA LEU A 192 -3.73 -11.00 23.14
C LEU A 192 -4.19 -11.93 24.24
N ASN A 193 -3.33 -12.85 24.69
CA ASN A 193 -3.63 -13.92 25.64
C ASN A 193 -4.83 -14.80 25.21
N ARG A 194 -5.04 -14.93 23.90
CA ARG A 194 -6.15 -15.66 23.27
C ARG A 194 -5.61 -16.48 22.09
N PHE A 195 -5.46 -17.80 22.29
CA PHE A 195 -4.84 -18.65 21.28
C PHE A 195 -5.54 -18.55 19.93
N TRP A 196 -6.82 -18.85 19.85
CA TRP A 196 -7.57 -18.92 18.60
C TRP A 196 -7.71 -17.56 17.89
N VAL A 197 -7.80 -16.47 18.64
CA VAL A 197 -7.79 -15.12 18.09
C VAL A 197 -6.44 -14.81 17.47
N SER A 198 -5.35 -15.16 18.17
CA SER A 198 -3.98 -14.98 17.65
C SER A 198 -3.73 -15.83 16.41
N THR A 199 -4.26 -17.07 16.38
CA THR A 199 -4.20 -17.97 15.23
C THR A 199 -4.91 -17.37 14.01
N ALA A 200 -6.13 -16.84 14.21
CA ALA A 200 -6.89 -16.21 13.13
C ALA A 200 -6.15 -14.99 12.55
N ILE A 201 -5.61 -14.13 13.41
CA ILE A 201 -4.88 -12.93 12.97
C ILE A 201 -3.58 -13.33 12.27
N PHE A 202 -2.80 -14.24 12.87
CA PHE A 202 -1.53 -14.69 12.29
C PHE A 202 -1.74 -15.32 10.90
N GLY A 203 -2.65 -16.30 10.78
CA GLY A 203 -2.91 -16.94 9.50
C GLY A 203 -3.49 -15.99 8.46
N ALA A 204 -4.43 -15.10 8.86
CA ALA A 204 -4.98 -14.11 7.94
C ALA A 204 -3.91 -13.16 7.39
N VAL A 205 -3.04 -12.64 8.25
CA VAL A 205 -1.98 -11.70 7.85
C VAL A 205 -0.94 -12.40 6.97
N MET A 206 -0.48 -13.60 7.35
CA MET A 206 0.56 -14.31 6.59
C MET A 206 0.04 -14.82 5.25
N THR A 207 -1.17 -15.38 5.20
CA THR A 207 -1.83 -15.77 3.93
C THR A 207 -2.01 -14.56 3.00
N THR A 208 -2.45 -13.42 3.53
CA THR A 208 -2.57 -12.18 2.74
C THR A 208 -1.22 -11.74 2.20
N TYR A 209 -0.17 -11.79 3.02
CA TYR A 209 1.19 -11.47 2.62
C TYR A 209 1.71 -12.40 1.52
N ALA A 210 1.49 -13.72 1.62
CA ALA A 210 1.89 -14.69 0.61
C ALA A 210 1.23 -14.43 -0.75
N VAL A 211 -0.09 -14.19 -0.75
CA VAL A 211 -0.85 -13.90 -1.98
C VAL A 211 -0.48 -12.53 -2.56
N ALA A 212 -0.26 -11.52 -1.73
CA ALA A 212 0.21 -10.21 -2.18
C ALA A 212 1.60 -10.30 -2.82
N ASN A 213 2.52 -11.10 -2.25
CA ASN A 213 3.81 -11.38 -2.88
C ASN A 213 3.63 -12.00 -4.27
N HIS A 214 2.80 -13.04 -4.37
CA HIS A 214 2.57 -13.72 -5.64
C HIS A 214 2.02 -12.78 -6.72
N VAL A 215 0.99 -12.00 -6.39
CA VAL A 215 0.42 -11.02 -7.32
C VAL A 215 1.46 -9.97 -7.72
N LYS A 216 2.23 -9.44 -6.77
CA LYS A 216 3.25 -8.43 -7.06
C LYS A 216 4.41 -9.01 -7.88
N MET A 217 4.79 -10.27 -7.62
CA MET A 217 5.78 -10.98 -8.43
C MET A 217 5.33 -11.15 -9.89
N GLN A 218 4.09 -11.56 -10.10
CA GLN A 218 3.54 -11.71 -11.46
C GLN A 218 3.44 -10.37 -12.21
N THR A 219 3.18 -9.27 -11.51
CA THR A 219 2.92 -7.98 -12.16
C THR A 219 4.15 -7.08 -12.27
N ARG A 220 5.11 -7.19 -11.33
CA ARG A 220 6.25 -6.27 -11.24
C ARG A 220 7.59 -6.96 -11.02
N ASN A 221 7.60 -8.28 -10.95
CA ASN A 221 8.79 -9.07 -10.60
C ASN A 221 9.50 -8.56 -9.33
N GLU A 222 8.72 -8.09 -8.36
CA GLU A 222 9.19 -7.56 -7.08
C GLU A 222 8.47 -8.19 -5.90
N PRO A 223 9.16 -8.44 -4.75
CA PRO A 223 8.50 -8.84 -3.51
C PRO A 223 7.71 -7.68 -2.89
N VAL A 224 6.81 -8.01 -1.96
CA VAL A 224 6.16 -7.00 -1.12
C VAL A 224 7.19 -6.43 -0.15
N LEU A 225 7.32 -5.11 -0.15
CA LEU A 225 8.24 -4.34 0.69
C LEU A 225 7.50 -3.65 1.83
N PRO A 226 8.18 -3.28 2.94
CA PRO A 226 7.56 -2.47 4.01
C PRO A 226 6.95 -1.16 3.51
N ALA A 227 7.52 -0.55 2.49
CA ALA A 227 6.99 0.66 1.85
C ALA A 227 5.58 0.47 1.26
N ASP A 228 5.24 -0.74 0.82
CA ASP A 228 3.91 -1.04 0.27
C ASP A 228 2.79 -0.92 1.32
N LEU A 229 3.11 -1.08 2.61
CA LEU A 229 2.14 -0.85 3.69
C LEU A 229 1.63 0.60 3.73
N ASN A 230 2.37 1.54 3.17
CA ASN A 230 1.96 2.93 3.10
C ASN A 230 0.77 3.15 2.14
N PHE A 231 0.57 2.28 1.16
CA PHE A 231 -0.65 2.30 0.34
C PHE A 231 -1.91 1.98 1.16
N ILE A 232 -1.79 1.07 2.15
CA ILE A 232 -2.89 0.71 3.03
C ILE A 232 -3.19 1.85 4.01
N THR A 233 -2.14 2.44 4.61
CA THR A 233 -2.28 3.51 5.61
C THR A 233 -2.62 4.87 5.01
N GLY A 234 -2.27 5.09 3.74
CA GLY A 234 -2.56 6.32 2.98
C GLY A 234 -4.02 6.48 2.54
N GLY A 235 -4.88 5.50 2.81
CA GLY A 235 -6.30 5.55 2.44
C GLY A 235 -6.63 5.07 1.03
N ASN A 236 -5.65 4.51 0.32
CA ASN A 236 -5.77 4.06 -1.08
C ASN A 236 -6.14 2.57 -1.21
N THR A 237 -6.85 2.01 -0.23
CA THR A 237 -7.19 0.58 -0.21
C THR A 237 -8.11 0.15 -1.36
N SER A 238 -9.01 1.02 -1.82
CA SER A 238 -9.85 0.76 -2.99
C SER A 238 -9.04 0.67 -4.30
N GLU A 239 -7.92 1.36 -4.35
CA GLU A 239 -7.05 1.41 -5.53
C GLU A 239 -6.15 0.18 -5.61
N LEU A 240 -5.75 -0.40 -4.47
CA LEU A 240 -4.99 -1.65 -4.47
C LEU A 240 -5.71 -2.78 -5.23
N THR A 241 -7.05 -2.80 -5.19
CA THR A 241 -7.84 -3.81 -5.91
C THR A 241 -7.85 -3.59 -7.42
N SER A 242 -7.66 -2.35 -7.90
CA SER A 242 -7.58 -2.05 -9.34
C SER A 242 -6.26 -2.50 -9.97
N PHE A 243 -5.22 -2.70 -9.18
CA PHE A 243 -3.93 -3.23 -9.64
C PHE A 243 -3.86 -4.76 -9.70
N ILE A 244 -4.91 -5.46 -9.28
CA ILE A 244 -4.96 -6.93 -9.32
C ILE A 244 -5.39 -7.37 -10.73
N PRO A 245 -4.54 -8.06 -11.51
CA PRO A 245 -4.90 -8.57 -12.82
C PRO A 245 -6.09 -9.54 -12.74
N LYS A 246 -6.88 -9.62 -13.79
CA LYS A 246 -8.01 -10.58 -13.86
C LYS A 246 -7.53 -12.03 -13.73
N SER A 247 -6.34 -12.34 -14.27
CA SER A 247 -5.69 -13.64 -14.12
C SER A 247 -5.48 -14.04 -12.65
N SER A 248 -5.15 -13.09 -11.78
CA SER A 248 -4.90 -13.32 -10.35
C SER A 248 -6.17 -13.27 -9.48
N GLN A 249 -7.31 -12.83 -10.00
CA GLN A 249 -8.55 -12.70 -9.21
C GLN A 249 -9.04 -14.05 -8.65
N GLY A 250 -8.89 -15.14 -9.39
CA GLY A 250 -9.22 -16.49 -8.93
C GLY A 250 -8.44 -16.89 -7.68
N LEU A 251 -7.14 -16.60 -7.66
CA LEU A 251 -6.26 -16.82 -6.51
C LEU A 251 -6.66 -15.96 -5.32
N VAL A 252 -6.89 -14.66 -5.53
CA VAL A 252 -7.31 -13.74 -4.48
C VAL A 252 -8.64 -14.16 -3.84
N ASN A 253 -9.64 -14.54 -4.65
CA ASN A 253 -10.92 -15.03 -4.16
C ASN A 253 -10.79 -16.34 -3.35
N SER A 254 -9.91 -17.24 -3.78
CA SER A 254 -9.59 -18.47 -3.05
C SER A 254 -8.92 -18.17 -1.70
N ALA A 255 -8.00 -17.22 -1.67
CA ALA A 255 -7.35 -16.77 -0.44
C ALA A 255 -8.34 -16.13 0.55
N VAL A 256 -9.21 -15.23 0.06
CA VAL A 256 -10.27 -14.61 0.88
C VAL A 256 -11.20 -15.67 1.45
N THR A 257 -11.58 -16.67 0.65
CA THR A 257 -12.40 -17.79 1.09
C THR A 257 -11.68 -18.61 2.16
N GLY A 258 -10.41 -18.96 1.95
CA GLY A 258 -9.58 -19.70 2.91
C GLY A 258 -9.42 -18.97 4.24
N VAL A 259 -9.09 -17.67 4.19
CA VAL A 259 -9.00 -16.81 5.39
C VAL A 259 -10.35 -16.72 6.11
N THR A 260 -11.45 -16.60 5.37
CA THR A 260 -12.79 -16.57 5.96
C THR A 260 -13.08 -17.86 6.74
N TRP A 261 -12.81 -19.02 6.14
CA TRP A 261 -12.96 -20.29 6.83
C TRP A 261 -12.03 -20.45 8.03
N LEU A 262 -10.77 -20.01 7.92
CA LEU A 262 -9.84 -20.00 9.05
C LEU A 262 -10.41 -19.20 10.24
N VAL A 263 -10.91 -17.99 9.96
CA VAL A 263 -11.52 -17.12 10.98
C VAL A 263 -12.75 -17.77 11.60
N ILE A 264 -13.64 -18.35 10.80
CA ILE A 264 -14.84 -19.06 11.27
C ILE A 264 -14.45 -20.25 12.17
N ILE A 265 -13.49 -21.06 11.74
CA ILE A 265 -12.98 -22.19 12.54
C ILE A 265 -12.38 -21.69 13.85
N CYS A 266 -11.56 -20.65 13.82
CA CYS A 266 -10.97 -20.07 15.04
C CYS A 266 -12.04 -19.50 15.98
N ILE A 267 -13.10 -18.88 15.47
CA ILE A 267 -14.24 -18.42 16.28
C ILE A 267 -14.92 -19.61 16.94
N ILE A 268 -15.23 -20.66 16.19
CA ILE A 268 -15.86 -21.89 16.72
C ILE A 268 -14.96 -22.51 17.80
N MET A 269 -13.66 -22.65 17.51
CA MET A 269 -12.70 -23.19 18.45
C MET A 269 -12.53 -22.34 19.71
N GLN A 270 -12.63 -21.02 19.60
CA GLN A 270 -12.63 -20.10 20.76
C GLN A 270 -13.83 -20.37 21.69
N PHE A 271 -14.97 -20.80 21.12
CA PHE A 271 -16.15 -21.20 21.91
C PHE A 271 -16.04 -22.61 22.48
N ILE A 272 -15.44 -23.55 21.75
CA ILE A 272 -15.27 -24.95 22.20
C ILE A 272 -14.20 -25.03 23.28
N ASP A 273 -13.11 -24.28 23.15
CA ASP A 273 -12.00 -24.30 24.09
C ASP A 273 -12.38 -23.70 25.46
N GLY A 274 -12.27 -24.48 26.50
CA GLY A 274 -12.53 -24.05 27.88
C GLY A 274 -11.43 -23.13 28.45
N ARG A 275 -10.38 -22.83 27.69
CA ARG A 275 -9.28 -21.98 28.10
C ARG A 275 -9.54 -20.55 27.73
N ASN A 276 -9.82 -19.70 28.74
CA ASN A 276 -10.09 -18.26 28.51
C ASN A 276 -8.84 -17.44 28.20
N GLY A 277 -7.66 -17.96 28.45
CA GLY A 277 -6.38 -17.32 28.18
C GLY A 277 -5.24 -18.31 28.40
N ILE A 278 -4.14 -18.09 27.72
CA ILE A 278 -2.94 -18.95 27.81
C ILE A 278 -2.29 -18.78 29.18
N ILE A 279 -2.14 -17.56 29.64
CA ILE A 279 -1.62 -17.21 30.94
C ILE A 279 -2.79 -16.77 31.82
N HIS A 280 -2.90 -17.35 33.03
CA HIS A 280 -3.93 -16.96 33.96
C HIS A 280 -3.74 -15.50 34.39
N CYS A 281 -4.74 -14.66 34.18
CA CYS A 281 -4.68 -13.25 34.53
C CYS A 281 -6.06 -12.75 34.93
N THR A 282 -6.14 -11.97 36.01
CA THR A 282 -7.35 -11.32 36.51
C THR A 282 -7.13 -9.82 36.70
N TRP A 283 -7.36 -9.06 35.64
CA TRP A 283 -7.18 -7.61 35.63
C TRP A 283 -8.05 -6.86 36.69
N ARG A 284 -9.25 -7.40 36.98
CA ARG A 284 -10.18 -6.73 37.92
C ARG A 284 -9.74 -6.85 39.38
N ARG A 285 -8.96 -7.87 39.74
CA ARG A 285 -8.50 -8.13 41.11
C ARG A 285 -7.09 -8.71 41.08
N PRO A 286 -6.08 -7.99 40.62
CA PRO A 286 -4.73 -8.51 40.48
C PRO A 286 -4.09 -8.87 41.82
N PHE A 287 -4.41 -8.11 42.86
CA PHE A 287 -3.83 -8.31 44.23
C PHE A 287 -4.68 -9.16 45.15
N ALA A 288 -5.79 -9.77 44.67
CA ALA A 288 -6.68 -10.56 45.53
C ALA A 288 -6.07 -11.89 46.01
N SER A 289 -5.03 -12.39 45.34
CA SER A 289 -4.25 -13.56 45.73
C SER A 289 -2.87 -13.56 45.09
N VAL A 290 -1.91 -14.26 45.67
CA VAL A 290 -0.56 -14.46 45.11
C VAL A 290 -0.67 -15.02 43.68
N LYS A 291 -1.56 -15.99 43.43
CA LYS A 291 -1.80 -16.57 42.10
C LYS A 291 -2.28 -15.56 41.09
N ASN A 292 -3.15 -14.62 41.48
CA ASN A 292 -3.62 -13.56 40.56
C ASN A 292 -2.51 -12.57 40.28
N PHE A 293 -1.75 -12.20 41.30
CA PHE A 293 -0.63 -11.27 41.13
C PHE A 293 0.47 -11.86 40.25
N THR A 294 0.95 -13.07 40.55
CA THR A 294 1.99 -13.73 39.75
C THR A 294 1.53 -13.97 38.30
N GLY A 295 0.27 -14.44 38.12
CA GLY A 295 -0.28 -14.65 36.78
C GLY A 295 -0.39 -13.35 35.95
N THR A 296 -0.79 -12.22 36.57
CA THR A 296 -0.84 -10.92 35.91
C THR A 296 0.56 -10.41 35.56
N LEU A 297 1.49 -10.53 36.50
CA LEU A 297 2.90 -10.16 36.29
C LEU A 297 3.53 -10.99 35.15
N THR A 298 3.36 -12.33 35.18
CA THR A 298 3.86 -13.22 34.14
C THR A 298 3.31 -12.87 32.76
N ARG A 299 2.01 -12.51 32.66
CA ARG A 299 1.40 -12.08 31.40
C ARG A 299 2.01 -10.78 30.88
N ILE A 300 2.17 -9.78 31.75
CA ILE A 300 2.78 -8.50 31.37
C ILE A 300 4.22 -8.75 30.92
N ALA A 301 4.98 -9.50 31.72
CA ALA A 301 6.36 -9.83 31.39
C ALA A 301 6.47 -10.57 30.04
N ALA A 302 5.64 -11.61 29.82
CA ALA A 302 5.64 -12.35 28.56
C ALA A 302 5.31 -11.46 27.35
N ALA A 303 4.30 -10.59 27.47
CA ALA A 303 3.93 -9.66 26.40
C ALA A 303 5.04 -8.62 26.13
N VAL A 304 5.57 -8.00 27.18
CA VAL A 304 6.64 -6.99 27.05
C VAL A 304 7.92 -7.61 26.50
N CYS A 305 8.37 -8.76 27.05
CA CYS A 305 9.58 -9.42 26.59
C CYS A 305 9.47 -9.90 25.14
N SER A 306 8.32 -10.46 24.73
CA SER A 306 8.13 -10.94 23.36
C SER A 306 8.09 -9.76 22.36
N VAL A 307 7.40 -8.67 22.68
CA VAL A 307 7.39 -7.46 21.88
C VAL A 307 8.79 -6.83 21.80
N ALA A 308 9.49 -6.73 22.94
CA ALA A 308 10.84 -6.19 22.99
C ALA A 308 11.83 -7.02 22.17
N LEU A 309 11.69 -8.35 22.21
CA LEU A 309 12.52 -9.27 21.41
C LEU A 309 12.29 -9.05 19.91
N CYS A 310 11.03 -9.05 19.46
CA CYS A 310 10.69 -8.80 18.05
C CYS A 310 11.13 -7.41 17.61
N PHE A 311 10.87 -6.39 18.42
CA PHE A 311 11.31 -5.02 18.12
C PHE A 311 12.84 -4.93 18.04
N SER A 312 13.56 -5.50 19.01
CA SER A 312 15.03 -5.53 19.01
C SER A 312 15.56 -6.31 17.80
N PHE A 313 14.90 -7.39 17.38
CA PHE A 313 15.30 -8.14 16.18
C PHE A 313 15.23 -7.24 14.93
N VAL A 314 14.11 -6.55 14.71
CA VAL A 314 13.86 -5.74 13.52
C VAL A 314 14.68 -4.45 13.53
N TRP A 315 14.86 -3.81 14.70
CA TRP A 315 15.48 -2.49 14.84
C TRP A 315 16.86 -2.34 14.19
N GLY A 316 17.70 -3.33 14.34
CA GLY A 316 19.05 -3.33 13.79
C GLY A 316 19.31 -4.40 12.73
N PHE A 317 18.26 -5.11 12.31
CA PHE A 317 18.39 -6.18 11.34
C PHE A 317 18.87 -5.65 9.98
N GLY A 318 19.92 -6.25 9.43
CA GLY A 318 20.58 -5.79 8.22
C GLY A 318 21.77 -4.86 8.49
N ASN A 319 21.97 -4.35 9.72
CA ASN A 319 23.18 -3.58 10.05
C ASN A 319 24.31 -4.51 10.51
N ASP A 320 25.52 -4.24 10.04
CA ASP A 320 26.69 -5.03 10.41
C ASP A 320 26.97 -4.98 11.92
N GLY A 321 27.33 -6.13 12.47
CA GLY A 321 27.64 -6.28 13.88
C GLY A 321 26.45 -6.32 14.83
N TYR A 322 25.21 -6.11 14.36
CA TYR A 322 24.03 -6.21 15.20
C TYR A 322 23.65 -7.68 15.45
N TRP A 323 23.18 -7.98 16.66
CA TRP A 323 22.93 -9.37 17.10
C TRP A 323 21.97 -10.15 16.19
N SER A 324 20.90 -9.51 15.67
CA SER A 324 19.94 -10.19 14.79
C SER A 324 20.52 -10.47 13.41
N THR A 325 21.39 -9.58 12.91
CA THR A 325 22.13 -9.78 11.66
C THR A 325 23.12 -10.93 11.82
N GLN A 326 23.90 -10.94 12.90
CA GLN A 326 24.84 -12.04 13.19
C GLN A 326 24.12 -13.37 13.36
N PHE A 327 22.98 -13.38 14.06
CA PHE A 327 22.15 -14.57 14.21
C PHE A 327 21.67 -15.09 12.84
N ALA A 328 21.11 -14.23 11.98
CA ALA A 328 20.66 -14.63 10.66
C ALA A 328 21.82 -15.15 9.79
N GLN A 329 22.98 -14.46 9.81
CA GLN A 329 24.17 -14.88 9.08
C GLN A 329 24.69 -16.24 9.57
N SER A 330 24.62 -16.54 10.89
CA SER A 330 24.96 -17.86 11.43
C SER A 330 24.04 -18.96 10.93
N MET A 331 22.83 -18.61 10.49
CA MET A 331 21.85 -19.50 9.86
C MET A 331 21.98 -19.57 8.33
N GLY A 332 22.97 -18.88 7.76
CA GLY A 332 23.26 -18.89 6.32
C GLY A 332 22.64 -17.72 5.55
N ASP A 333 22.10 -16.72 6.23
CA ASP A 333 21.61 -15.50 5.60
C ASP A 333 22.75 -14.76 4.88
N SER A 334 22.52 -14.42 3.61
CA SER A 334 23.46 -13.67 2.76
C SER A 334 22.72 -12.47 2.17
N PRO A 335 22.73 -11.31 2.85
CA PRO A 335 21.96 -10.14 2.44
C PRO A 335 22.30 -9.65 1.03
N GLN A 336 21.28 -9.43 0.23
CA GLN A 336 21.37 -8.82 -1.10
C GLN A 336 20.48 -7.57 -1.16
N ILE A 337 20.74 -6.59 -0.29
CA ILE A 337 19.89 -5.42 -0.06
C ILE A 337 19.64 -4.61 -1.34
N TRP A 338 20.60 -4.65 -2.28
CA TRP A 338 20.50 -3.98 -3.60
C TRP A 338 19.57 -4.69 -4.59
N ASN A 339 19.16 -5.93 -4.31
CA ASN A 339 18.29 -6.73 -5.15
C ASN A 339 17.27 -7.47 -4.27
N GLY A 340 16.14 -6.82 -4.01
CA GLY A 340 15.08 -7.35 -3.15
C GLY A 340 14.49 -8.67 -3.65
N LEU A 341 14.45 -8.90 -4.96
CA LEU A 341 14.02 -10.16 -5.54
C LEU A 341 15.00 -11.29 -5.17
N ALA A 342 16.28 -11.11 -5.44
CA ALA A 342 17.31 -12.09 -5.12
C ALA A 342 17.39 -12.35 -3.60
N ASP A 343 17.29 -11.30 -2.78
CA ASP A 343 17.28 -11.43 -1.32
C ASP A 343 16.07 -12.24 -0.83
N SER A 344 14.87 -11.95 -1.33
CA SER A 344 13.65 -12.69 -0.96
C SER A 344 13.67 -14.13 -1.44
N THR A 345 14.17 -14.38 -2.64
CA THR A 345 14.25 -15.73 -3.20
C THR A 345 15.25 -16.60 -2.45
N SER A 346 16.42 -16.04 -2.11
CA SER A 346 17.50 -16.79 -1.46
C SER A 346 17.37 -16.90 0.06
N ASN A 347 16.95 -15.83 0.75
CA ASN A 347 16.92 -15.75 2.21
C ASN A 347 15.50 -15.90 2.80
N GLY A 348 14.50 -15.76 1.97
CA GLY A 348 13.08 -15.80 2.33
C GLY A 348 12.44 -14.40 2.39
N PRO A 349 11.18 -14.28 1.92
CA PRO A 349 10.49 -12.99 1.82
C PRO A 349 10.31 -12.29 3.18
N VAL A 350 10.08 -13.07 4.25
CA VAL A 350 9.92 -12.52 5.61
C VAL A 350 11.23 -11.91 6.10
N VAL A 351 12.36 -12.56 5.81
CA VAL A 351 13.70 -12.07 6.17
C VAL A 351 13.99 -10.76 5.45
N ASN A 352 13.78 -10.70 4.14
CA ASN A 352 13.94 -9.48 3.35
C ASN A 352 13.02 -8.35 3.83
N PHE A 353 11.73 -8.65 4.04
CA PHE A 353 10.76 -7.66 4.52
C PHE A 353 11.18 -7.05 5.86
N LEU A 354 11.57 -7.86 6.83
CA LEU A 354 11.99 -7.38 8.15
C LEU A 354 13.31 -6.61 8.09
N ARG A 355 14.24 -6.98 7.22
CA ARG A 355 15.49 -6.27 6.98
C ARG A 355 15.26 -4.85 6.47
N LEU A 356 14.27 -4.68 5.61
CA LEU A 356 13.89 -3.40 5.03
C LEU A 356 12.90 -2.60 5.91
N ALA A 357 12.41 -3.16 7.01
CA ALA A 357 11.39 -2.53 7.85
C ALA A 357 11.90 -1.29 8.62
N HIS A 358 13.20 -1.23 8.88
CA HIS A 358 13.84 -0.06 9.49
C HIS A 358 14.64 0.70 8.42
N THR A 359 14.00 1.72 7.83
CA THR A 359 14.60 2.52 6.76
C THR A 359 15.73 3.41 7.29
N LYS A 360 16.90 3.26 6.70
CA LYS A 360 18.03 4.17 6.84
C LYS A 360 18.07 5.10 5.63
N THR A 361 18.22 6.40 5.83
CA THR A 361 18.27 7.33 4.70
C THR A 361 19.57 7.19 3.92
N MET A 362 20.69 7.31 4.61
CA MET A 362 22.04 7.15 4.05
C MET A 362 23.07 7.10 5.18
N ASP A 363 24.26 6.64 4.87
CA ASP A 363 25.40 6.74 5.79
C ASP A 363 25.89 8.18 5.89
N LYS A 364 26.33 8.57 7.09
CA LYS A 364 26.98 9.86 7.26
C LYS A 364 28.34 9.83 6.55
N PRO A 365 28.55 10.66 5.52
CA PRO A 365 29.81 10.68 4.79
C PRO A 365 31.01 11.03 5.71
N GLU A 366 32.18 10.49 5.38
CA GLU A 366 33.40 10.88 6.03
C GLU A 366 33.67 12.39 5.84
N GLY A 367 34.11 13.06 6.89
CA GLY A 367 34.36 14.51 6.86
C GLY A 367 33.10 15.38 6.84
N TYR A 368 31.91 14.82 7.12
CA TYR A 368 30.65 15.58 7.21
C TYR A 368 30.70 16.54 8.41
N SER A 369 30.95 17.82 8.12
CA SER A 369 30.97 18.92 9.09
C SER A 369 30.34 20.17 8.49
N GLN A 370 30.04 21.15 9.34
CA GLN A 370 29.47 22.42 8.88
C GLN A 370 30.45 23.15 7.96
N GLU A 371 31.73 23.13 8.27
CA GLU A 371 32.81 23.76 7.48
C GLU A 371 32.90 23.13 6.09
N THR A 372 32.88 21.80 6.01
CA THR A 372 32.91 21.06 4.74
C THR A 372 31.69 21.42 3.89
N MET A 373 30.47 21.43 4.49
CA MET A 373 29.23 21.76 3.76
C MET A 373 29.27 23.21 3.26
N GLN A 374 29.75 24.16 4.05
CA GLN A 374 29.92 25.56 3.63
C GLN A 374 30.95 25.70 2.50
N ALA A 375 32.05 24.98 2.55
CA ALA A 375 33.07 24.98 1.50
C ALA A 375 32.48 24.42 0.17
N ILE A 376 31.72 23.32 0.22
CA ILE A 376 31.06 22.75 -0.93
C ILE A 376 30.04 23.75 -1.50
N ALA A 377 29.19 24.33 -0.67
CA ALA A 377 28.20 25.33 -1.10
C ALA A 377 28.86 26.53 -1.79
N LYS A 378 29.95 27.07 -1.22
CA LYS A 378 30.73 28.17 -1.81
C LYS A 378 31.37 27.80 -3.15
N LYS A 379 31.90 26.58 -3.27
CA LYS A 379 32.46 26.06 -4.52
C LYS A 379 31.43 26.04 -5.63
N TYR A 380 30.28 25.43 -5.38
CA TYR A 380 29.23 25.31 -6.40
C TYR A 380 28.49 26.62 -6.70
N ALA A 381 28.35 27.52 -5.70
CA ALA A 381 27.86 28.87 -5.93
C ALA A 381 28.76 29.66 -6.92
N LYS A 382 30.09 29.53 -6.77
CA LYS A 382 31.05 30.14 -7.70
C LYS A 382 30.92 29.54 -9.11
N GLN A 383 30.78 28.23 -9.23
CA GLN A 383 30.57 27.57 -10.53
C GLN A 383 29.26 28.01 -11.18
N ALA A 384 28.16 28.06 -10.42
CA ALA A 384 26.85 28.56 -10.92
C ALA A 384 26.96 30.01 -11.43
N GLN A 385 27.67 30.90 -10.72
CA GLN A 385 27.92 32.26 -11.19
C GLN A 385 28.70 32.32 -12.50
N GLN A 386 29.66 31.42 -12.71
CA GLN A 386 30.43 31.34 -13.97
C GLN A 386 29.52 30.86 -15.13
N ILE A 387 28.73 29.80 -14.91
CA ILE A 387 27.79 29.28 -15.90
C ILE A 387 26.75 30.35 -16.28
N ASN A 388 26.23 31.06 -15.31
CA ASN A 388 25.20 32.07 -15.54
C ASN A 388 25.70 33.28 -16.34
N LYS A 389 27.01 33.53 -16.40
CA LYS A 389 27.58 34.58 -17.29
C LYS A 389 27.41 34.29 -18.78
N THR A 390 27.24 33.02 -19.15
CA THR A 390 27.08 32.57 -20.54
C THR A 390 25.61 32.33 -20.91
N ARG A 391 24.69 32.46 -19.95
CA ARG A 391 23.26 32.29 -20.17
C ARG A 391 22.60 33.61 -20.52
N ASN A 392 21.82 33.61 -21.58
CA ASN A 392 21.19 34.81 -22.11
C ASN A 392 19.73 35.00 -21.67
N THR A 393 19.13 33.96 -21.10
CA THR A 393 17.71 33.93 -20.67
C THR A 393 17.59 33.36 -19.26
N ASN A 394 16.57 33.81 -18.55
CA ASN A 394 16.19 33.22 -17.27
C ASN A 394 15.21 32.06 -17.46
N MET A 395 15.23 31.10 -16.57
CA MET A 395 14.27 30.01 -16.60
C MET A 395 12.82 30.50 -16.49
N THR A 396 12.59 31.62 -15.81
CA THR A 396 11.29 32.28 -15.62
C THR A 396 10.78 33.08 -16.81
N ASP A 397 11.60 33.26 -17.83
CA ASP A 397 11.19 33.91 -19.08
C ASP A 397 10.31 32.98 -19.95
N ASN A 398 10.20 31.72 -19.56
CA ASN A 398 9.42 30.66 -20.21
C ASN A 398 8.39 30.06 -19.25
N THR A 399 7.27 29.58 -19.76
CA THR A 399 6.48 28.57 -19.09
C THR A 399 7.24 27.23 -19.20
N VAL A 400 7.42 26.53 -18.10
CA VAL A 400 8.10 25.22 -18.07
C VAL A 400 7.09 24.12 -17.73
N ILE A 401 7.07 23.09 -18.55
CA ILE A 401 6.24 21.90 -18.34
C ILE A 401 7.17 20.69 -18.19
N MET A 402 7.25 20.13 -16.99
CA MET A 402 7.88 18.83 -16.76
C MET A 402 6.78 17.77 -16.86
N MET A 403 6.84 16.95 -17.89
CA MET A 403 5.85 15.96 -18.22
C MET A 403 6.42 14.56 -18.07
N LEU A 404 6.02 13.87 -17.00
CA LEU A 404 6.28 12.46 -16.81
C LEU A 404 5.15 11.68 -17.50
N SER A 405 5.53 10.94 -18.54
CA SER A 405 4.63 10.02 -19.23
C SER A 405 4.75 8.63 -18.62
N GLU A 406 3.66 8.18 -18.01
CA GLU A 406 3.58 6.89 -17.32
C GLU A 406 3.89 5.74 -18.28
N THR A 407 4.80 4.88 -17.86
CA THR A 407 5.27 3.69 -18.60
C THR A 407 5.58 3.99 -20.07
N PHE A 408 6.39 5.05 -20.31
CA PHE A 408 6.79 5.41 -21.67
C PHE A 408 8.17 4.87 -22.00
N SER A 409 8.20 3.83 -22.83
CA SER A 409 9.41 3.21 -23.37
C SER A 409 9.21 2.81 -24.83
N ASP A 410 10.27 2.78 -25.62
CA ASP A 410 10.19 2.43 -27.04
C ASP A 410 10.05 0.92 -27.24
N PRO A 411 8.87 0.38 -27.64
CA PRO A 411 8.63 -1.04 -27.74
C PRO A 411 9.42 -1.70 -28.87
N THR A 412 9.89 -0.91 -29.86
CA THR A 412 10.74 -1.43 -30.95
C THR A 412 12.12 -1.91 -30.45
N ARG A 413 12.46 -1.65 -29.20
CA ARG A 413 13.70 -2.09 -28.55
C ARG A 413 13.57 -3.43 -27.83
N VAL A 414 12.38 -4.02 -27.78
CA VAL A 414 12.17 -5.36 -27.22
C VAL A 414 12.80 -6.37 -28.17
N PRO A 415 13.75 -7.21 -27.70
CA PRO A 415 14.39 -8.21 -28.56
C PRO A 415 13.36 -9.23 -29.08
N GLY A 416 13.50 -9.64 -30.34
CA GLY A 416 12.62 -10.64 -30.94
C GLY A 416 11.24 -10.15 -31.37
N VAL A 417 11.01 -8.82 -31.29
CA VAL A 417 9.74 -8.20 -31.69
C VAL A 417 9.94 -7.26 -32.87
N SER A 418 9.06 -7.34 -33.85
CA SER A 418 8.99 -6.36 -34.95
C SER A 418 7.56 -5.95 -35.23
N PHE A 419 7.39 -4.69 -35.60
CA PHE A 419 6.10 -4.09 -35.91
C PHE A 419 6.02 -3.73 -37.39
N SER A 420 4.84 -3.84 -38.00
CA SER A 420 4.59 -3.40 -39.36
C SER A 420 4.66 -1.89 -39.53
N GLU A 421 4.33 -1.16 -38.47
CA GLU A 421 4.33 0.29 -38.42
C GLU A 421 5.07 0.78 -37.16
N ASP A 422 5.65 1.99 -37.23
CA ASP A 422 6.29 2.61 -36.06
C ASP A 422 5.22 3.00 -35.03
N PRO A 423 5.28 2.50 -33.79
CA PRO A 423 4.29 2.84 -32.76
C PRO A 423 4.32 4.29 -32.31
N ILE A 424 5.47 4.97 -32.43
CA ILE A 424 5.68 6.34 -31.91
C ILE A 424 6.32 7.27 -32.95
N PRO A 425 5.74 7.39 -34.15
CA PRO A 425 6.37 8.10 -35.27
C PRO A 425 6.55 9.60 -34.99
N ASN A 426 5.58 10.24 -34.35
CA ASN A 426 5.63 11.68 -34.07
C ASN A 426 6.73 12.02 -33.04
N ILE A 427 6.79 11.30 -31.92
CA ILE A 427 7.84 11.48 -30.90
C ILE A 427 9.20 11.18 -31.50
N ARG A 428 9.32 10.15 -32.36
CA ARG A 428 10.57 9.84 -33.06
C ARG A 428 11.01 10.97 -33.99
N GLN A 429 10.09 11.60 -34.69
CA GLN A 429 10.36 12.78 -35.50
C GLN A 429 10.79 13.97 -34.62
N ILE A 430 10.08 14.26 -33.54
CA ILE A 430 10.41 15.33 -32.59
C ILE A 430 11.82 15.15 -32.03
N LYS A 431 12.21 13.92 -31.69
CA LYS A 431 13.56 13.60 -31.23
C LYS A 431 14.66 13.98 -32.21
N THR A 432 14.42 14.01 -33.49
CA THR A 432 15.41 14.45 -34.50
C THR A 432 15.57 15.97 -34.56
N GLN A 433 14.60 16.71 -34.05
CA GLN A 433 14.52 18.17 -34.14
C GLN A 433 14.79 18.89 -32.81
N THR A 434 14.85 18.14 -31.71
CA THR A 434 14.98 18.69 -30.35
C THR A 434 16.12 18.01 -29.59
N THR A 435 16.47 18.54 -28.42
CA THR A 435 17.37 17.84 -27.50
C THR A 435 16.68 16.57 -27.01
N SER A 436 17.30 15.44 -27.27
CA SER A 436 16.74 14.13 -26.91
C SER A 436 17.83 13.12 -26.54
N GLY A 437 17.45 12.06 -25.86
CA GLY A 437 18.36 10.99 -25.45
C GLY A 437 17.66 9.86 -24.73
N LEU A 438 18.45 8.92 -24.22
CA LEU A 438 17.99 7.88 -23.30
C LEU A 438 18.20 8.37 -21.87
N MET A 439 17.22 8.14 -21.03
CA MET A 439 17.29 8.38 -19.60
C MET A 439 17.45 7.05 -18.87
N LEU A 440 18.40 6.99 -17.95
CA LEU A 440 18.53 5.85 -17.05
C LEU A 440 17.42 5.94 -15.99
N SER A 441 16.51 4.97 -16.02
CA SER A 441 15.51 4.82 -14.97
C SER A 441 15.95 3.80 -13.93
N PRO A 442 15.86 4.08 -12.64
CA PRO A 442 16.06 3.10 -11.57
C PRO A 442 14.82 2.22 -11.34
N GLY A 443 13.68 2.54 -11.96
CA GLY A 443 12.43 1.78 -11.87
C GLY A 443 12.42 0.59 -12.82
N TYR A 444 11.91 -0.55 -12.34
CA TYR A 444 11.61 -1.72 -13.15
C TYR A 444 10.17 -2.14 -12.88
N GLY A 445 9.30 -1.99 -13.87
CA GLY A 445 7.87 -2.29 -13.73
C GLY A 445 7.13 -1.47 -12.64
N GLY A 446 7.71 -0.34 -12.20
CA GLY A 446 7.13 0.50 -11.16
C GLY A 446 8.14 1.46 -10.53
N GLY A 447 7.66 2.22 -9.50
CA GLY A 447 8.51 3.18 -8.82
C GLY A 447 8.50 4.57 -9.44
N THR A 448 7.48 4.93 -10.21
CA THR A 448 7.25 6.26 -10.83
C THR A 448 7.60 7.41 -9.89
N ALA A 449 7.23 7.31 -8.61
CA ALA A 449 7.53 8.33 -7.60
C ALA A 449 9.03 8.57 -7.37
N ASN A 450 9.89 7.57 -7.60
CA ASN A 450 11.35 7.74 -7.49
C ASN A 450 11.92 8.52 -8.68
N ILE A 451 11.39 8.26 -9.87
CA ILE A 451 11.80 8.99 -11.09
C ILE A 451 11.33 10.45 -10.97
N GLU A 452 10.10 10.66 -10.56
CA GLU A 452 9.54 11.99 -10.29
C GLU A 452 10.36 12.73 -9.21
N TYR A 453 10.71 12.05 -8.10
CA TYR A 453 11.57 12.61 -7.05
C TYR A 453 12.93 13.05 -7.60
N GLN A 454 13.60 12.21 -8.37
CA GLN A 454 14.89 12.52 -8.97
C GLN A 454 14.80 13.68 -9.97
N ALA A 455 13.76 13.71 -10.80
CA ALA A 455 13.54 14.78 -11.77
C ALA A 455 13.29 16.13 -11.08
N LEU A 456 12.49 16.17 -10.02
CA LEU A 456 12.19 17.40 -9.29
C LEU A 456 13.32 17.87 -8.38
N THR A 457 14.04 16.97 -7.74
CA THR A 457 15.07 17.31 -6.74
C THR A 457 16.49 17.37 -7.29
N GLY A 458 16.75 16.69 -8.41
CA GLY A 458 18.10 16.47 -8.94
C GLY A 458 18.92 15.48 -8.09
N LEU A 459 18.31 14.75 -7.16
CA LEU A 459 18.99 13.83 -6.25
C LEU A 459 18.77 12.38 -6.70
N SER A 460 19.86 11.68 -7.04
CA SER A 460 19.79 10.27 -7.45
C SER A 460 19.45 9.35 -6.29
N MET A 461 18.56 8.37 -6.51
CA MET A 461 18.27 7.31 -5.56
C MET A 461 19.51 6.48 -5.19
N ALA A 462 20.49 6.38 -6.09
CA ALA A 462 21.76 5.68 -5.83
C ALA A 462 22.59 6.28 -4.67
N ASN A 463 22.30 7.50 -4.25
CA ASN A 463 22.98 8.15 -3.11
C ASN A 463 22.38 7.76 -1.75
N TYR A 464 21.26 7.08 -1.75
CA TYR A 464 20.57 6.66 -0.51
C TYR A 464 20.87 5.21 -0.16
N SER A 465 20.55 4.85 1.08
CA SER A 465 20.62 3.45 1.51
C SER A 465 19.66 2.60 0.66
N PRO A 466 20.02 1.37 0.29
CA PRO A 466 19.11 0.43 -0.37
C PRO A 466 17.80 0.16 0.39
N THR A 467 17.78 0.40 1.71
CA THR A 467 16.56 0.30 2.52
C THR A 467 15.55 1.43 2.25
N LEU A 468 15.98 2.53 1.61
CA LEU A 468 15.12 3.61 1.15
C LEU A 468 14.65 3.31 -0.28
N SER A 469 13.61 2.51 -0.40
CA SER A 469 13.10 2.05 -1.70
C SER A 469 12.17 3.06 -2.38
N ILE A 470 11.41 3.87 -1.62
CA ILE A 470 10.48 4.87 -2.16
C ILE A 470 10.63 6.19 -1.40
N ALA A 471 11.31 7.16 -2.03
CA ALA A 471 11.62 8.45 -1.40
C ALA A 471 10.34 9.23 -0.99
N TYR A 472 9.28 9.21 -1.79
CA TYR A 472 8.01 9.88 -1.51
C TYR A 472 7.29 9.34 -0.28
N GLN A 473 7.50 8.09 0.09
CA GLN A 473 6.84 7.45 1.23
C GLN A 473 7.72 7.39 2.48
N GLN A 474 9.03 7.23 2.30
CA GLN A 474 9.96 6.96 3.39
C GLN A 474 10.80 8.17 3.79
N LEU A 475 11.07 9.09 2.87
CA LEU A 475 11.97 10.24 3.09
C LEU A 475 11.20 11.56 3.16
N VAL A 476 10.53 11.96 2.08
CA VAL A 476 9.90 13.28 1.94
C VAL A 476 8.91 13.60 3.07
N PRO A 477 8.05 12.66 3.53
CA PRO A 477 7.14 12.92 4.65
C PRO A 477 7.84 13.32 5.95
N SER A 478 9.07 12.84 6.17
CA SER A 478 9.85 13.13 7.38
C SER A 478 10.67 14.43 7.29
N LEU A 479 10.90 14.93 6.08
CA LEU A 479 11.69 16.15 5.87
C LEU A 479 10.87 17.40 6.25
N LYS A 480 11.53 18.37 6.86
CA LYS A 480 10.95 19.72 7.05
C LYS A 480 10.88 20.48 5.73
N TRP A 481 11.82 20.26 4.86
CA TRP A 481 11.98 20.88 3.57
C TRP A 481 12.75 19.94 2.63
N ALA A 482 12.34 19.87 1.37
CA ALA A 482 13.03 19.13 0.32
C ALA A 482 13.29 20.07 -0.86
N PRO A 483 14.54 20.20 -1.34
CA PRO A 483 14.87 21.07 -2.46
C PRO A 483 14.25 20.54 -3.75
N THR A 484 13.61 21.42 -4.53
CA THR A 484 13.04 21.06 -5.82
C THR A 484 13.20 22.20 -6.83
N ILE A 485 13.23 21.87 -8.11
CA ILE A 485 13.38 22.84 -9.19
C ILE A 485 12.23 23.87 -9.23
N ASN A 486 11.01 23.46 -8.91
CA ASN A 486 9.88 24.38 -8.85
C ASN A 486 10.00 25.40 -7.71
N GLN A 487 10.67 25.08 -6.61
CA GLN A 487 10.97 26.07 -5.57
C GLN A 487 12.01 27.09 -6.04
N ALA A 488 13.03 26.65 -6.80
CA ALA A 488 13.97 27.55 -7.44
C ALA A 488 13.24 28.46 -8.45
N TRP A 489 12.31 27.90 -9.23
CA TRP A 489 11.42 28.65 -10.11
C TRP A 489 10.61 29.70 -9.35
N ASN A 490 9.89 29.28 -8.28
CA ASN A 490 9.08 30.19 -7.46
C ASN A 490 9.91 31.35 -6.89
N ALA A 491 11.13 31.05 -6.42
CA ALA A 491 12.04 32.05 -5.89
C ALA A 491 12.49 33.05 -6.97
N ALA A 492 12.86 32.56 -8.15
CA ALA A 492 13.29 33.38 -9.26
C ALA A 492 12.14 34.24 -9.83
N ASN A 493 10.92 33.71 -9.83
CA ASN A 493 9.72 34.41 -10.28
C ASN A 493 9.15 35.37 -9.24
N GLY A 494 9.65 35.38 -8.01
CA GLY A 494 9.15 36.20 -6.91
C GLY A 494 7.73 35.85 -6.44
N SER A 495 7.16 34.73 -6.89
CA SER A 495 5.80 34.30 -6.59
C SER A 495 5.71 32.88 -6.08
N LYS A 496 5.09 32.70 -4.91
CA LYS A 496 4.77 31.37 -4.36
C LYS A 496 3.62 30.67 -5.09
N LYS A 497 2.97 31.33 -6.05
CA LYS A 497 1.84 30.79 -6.82
C LYS A 497 2.24 30.39 -8.24
N ALA A 498 3.52 30.37 -8.55
CA ALA A 498 4.02 30.18 -9.89
C ALA A 498 4.19 28.71 -10.31
N SER A 499 3.99 27.75 -9.42
CA SER A 499 4.09 26.32 -9.75
C SER A 499 2.81 25.56 -9.44
N ILE A 500 2.39 24.72 -10.39
CA ILE A 500 1.16 23.93 -10.36
C ILE A 500 1.51 22.47 -10.68
N ALA A 501 0.90 21.52 -9.98
CA ALA A 501 1.01 20.11 -10.28
C ALA A 501 -0.33 19.55 -10.78
N LEU A 502 -0.27 18.61 -11.73
CA LEU A 502 -1.43 17.90 -12.27
C LEU A 502 -1.10 16.40 -12.34
N HIS A 503 -2.04 15.56 -11.92
CA HIS A 503 -1.90 14.10 -12.00
C HIS A 503 -3.20 13.46 -12.48
N ALA A 504 -3.08 12.61 -13.48
CA ALA A 504 -4.20 11.89 -14.09
C ALA A 504 -4.74 10.73 -13.22
N PHE A 505 -4.49 10.78 -11.92
CA PHE A 505 -4.94 9.77 -10.95
C PHE A 505 -5.21 10.39 -9.58
N ASN A 506 -5.43 9.54 -8.56
CA ASN A 506 -5.77 9.97 -7.21
C ASN A 506 -4.60 10.69 -6.53
N ARG A 507 -4.93 11.79 -5.84
CA ARG A 507 -3.94 12.67 -5.22
C ARG A 507 -3.08 12.04 -4.14
N ASN A 508 -3.62 11.02 -3.44
CA ASN A 508 -2.91 10.37 -2.34
C ASN A 508 -1.90 9.31 -2.80
N MET A 509 -1.92 8.92 -4.08
CA MET A 509 -0.95 7.98 -4.61
C MET A 509 0.48 8.46 -4.31
N TYR A 510 1.30 7.62 -3.69
CA TYR A 510 2.63 7.95 -3.19
C TYR A 510 2.69 9.16 -2.25
N PHE A 511 1.59 9.46 -1.55
CA PHE A 511 1.49 10.66 -0.67
C PHE A 511 1.70 11.99 -1.42
N ARG A 512 1.39 12.07 -2.72
CA ARG A 512 1.59 13.30 -3.51
C ARG A 512 0.90 14.51 -2.90
N ASP A 513 -0.29 14.36 -2.31
CA ASP A 513 -0.98 15.47 -1.64
C ASP A 513 -0.15 16.10 -0.50
N LEU A 514 0.56 15.28 0.27
CA LEU A 514 1.47 15.73 1.32
C LEU A 514 2.79 16.26 0.74
N ASN A 515 3.38 15.51 -0.20
CA ASN A 515 4.70 15.79 -0.74
C ASN A 515 4.72 17.07 -1.58
N TYR A 516 3.71 17.30 -2.40
CA TYR A 516 3.62 18.52 -3.22
C TYR A 516 3.43 19.78 -2.38
N LYS A 517 2.78 19.70 -1.22
CA LYS A 517 2.76 20.80 -0.24
C LYS A 517 4.16 21.11 0.29
N LYS A 518 4.96 20.07 0.58
CA LYS A 518 6.37 20.22 1.01
C LYS A 518 7.26 20.76 -0.10
N PHE A 519 6.99 20.38 -1.35
CA PHE A 519 7.63 20.91 -2.55
C PHE A 519 7.15 22.32 -2.93
N GLN A 520 6.17 22.86 -2.18
CA GLN A 520 5.63 24.20 -2.36
C GLN A 520 4.96 24.42 -3.73
N PHE A 521 4.31 23.39 -4.28
CA PHE A 521 3.34 23.61 -5.34
C PHE A 521 2.16 24.40 -4.80
N SER A 522 1.75 25.44 -5.51
CA SER A 522 0.64 26.31 -5.09
C SER A 522 -0.72 25.66 -5.24
N GLN A 523 -0.86 24.80 -6.23
CA GLN A 523 -2.06 24.00 -6.50
C GLN A 523 -1.66 22.60 -6.96
N PHE A 524 -2.50 21.64 -6.62
CA PHE A 524 -2.39 20.27 -7.12
C PHE A 524 -3.76 19.79 -7.59
N PHE A 525 -3.89 19.57 -8.90
CA PHE A 525 -5.09 19.03 -9.53
C PHE A 525 -4.95 17.52 -9.72
N ALA A 526 -5.98 16.76 -9.37
CA ALA A 526 -6.03 15.31 -9.49
C ALA A 526 -7.43 14.85 -9.90
N THR A 527 -7.63 13.55 -10.08
CA THR A 527 -8.95 12.99 -10.41
C THR A 527 -9.92 13.02 -9.23
N ASP A 528 -9.41 13.22 -8.03
CA ASP A 528 -10.18 13.29 -6.79
C ASP A 528 -9.85 14.54 -5.96
N GLY A 529 -10.62 14.76 -4.90
CA GLY A 529 -10.40 15.86 -3.97
C GLY A 529 -10.64 17.26 -4.56
N LYS A 530 -9.98 18.29 -3.98
CA LYS A 530 -10.09 19.69 -4.45
C LYS A 530 -8.71 20.35 -4.51
N PRO A 531 -8.38 21.06 -5.60
CA PRO A 531 -9.14 21.18 -6.86
C PRO A 531 -9.11 19.87 -7.67
N GLN A 532 -10.17 19.59 -8.42
CA GLN A 532 -10.35 18.37 -9.21
C GLN A 532 -10.26 18.66 -10.72
N LEU A 533 -9.76 17.69 -11.48
CA LEU A 533 -9.85 17.64 -12.94
C LEU A 533 -11.23 17.10 -13.34
N THR A 534 -11.86 17.65 -14.36
CA THR A 534 -13.26 17.38 -14.66
C THR A 534 -13.55 16.85 -16.06
N GLY A 535 -12.72 17.10 -17.05
CA GLY A 535 -12.94 16.73 -18.45
C GLY A 535 -12.35 15.37 -18.86
N LEU A 536 -12.07 14.49 -17.92
CA LEU A 536 -11.31 13.27 -18.14
C LEU A 536 -12.19 12.10 -18.62
N HIS A 537 -11.67 11.33 -19.58
CA HIS A 537 -12.27 10.08 -20.04
C HIS A 537 -11.19 9.08 -20.46
N ALA A 538 -11.55 7.80 -20.45
CA ALA A 538 -10.72 6.70 -20.92
C ALA A 538 -11.02 6.39 -22.40
N ILE A 539 -10.10 5.68 -23.08
CA ILE A 539 -10.31 5.14 -24.43
C ILE A 539 -10.84 3.71 -24.32
N ASP A 540 -11.92 3.42 -25.02
CA ASP A 540 -12.52 2.08 -25.09
C ASP A 540 -12.73 1.45 -23.69
N SER A 541 -12.06 0.32 -23.43
CA SER A 541 -12.12 -0.39 -22.14
C SER A 541 -10.93 -0.10 -21.23
N ALA A 542 -10.12 0.93 -21.54
CA ALA A 542 -8.95 1.26 -20.73
C ALA A 542 -9.31 1.63 -19.28
N TRP A 543 -8.46 1.20 -18.36
CA TRP A 543 -8.64 1.43 -16.92
C TRP A 543 -8.41 2.87 -16.49
N TYR A 544 -7.56 3.58 -17.21
CA TYR A 544 -7.08 4.90 -16.85
C TYR A 544 -7.52 5.95 -17.87
N VAL A 545 -7.51 7.18 -17.43
CA VAL A 545 -7.84 8.32 -18.29
C VAL A 545 -6.85 8.48 -19.44
N SER A 546 -7.34 8.86 -20.60
CA SER A 546 -6.52 9.07 -21.79
C SER A 546 -5.60 10.29 -21.65
N ASP A 547 -4.42 10.20 -22.25
CA ASP A 547 -3.50 11.34 -22.35
C ASP A 547 -4.13 12.50 -23.13
N GLU A 548 -4.93 12.21 -24.14
CA GLU A 548 -5.67 13.23 -24.92
C GLU A 548 -6.58 14.07 -24.01
N SER A 549 -7.43 13.43 -23.20
CA SER A 549 -8.33 14.15 -22.29
C SER A 549 -7.58 14.88 -21.19
N PHE A 550 -6.51 14.26 -20.67
CA PHE A 550 -5.68 14.87 -19.65
C PHE A 550 -4.89 16.08 -20.17
N TYR A 551 -4.28 15.98 -21.35
CA TYR A 551 -3.57 17.10 -21.97
C TYR A 551 -4.51 18.26 -22.28
N SER A 552 -5.77 18.00 -22.63
CA SER A 552 -6.79 19.03 -22.78
C SER A 552 -7.03 19.81 -21.48
N GLU A 553 -7.06 19.11 -20.32
CA GLU A 553 -7.17 19.75 -19.00
C GLU A 553 -5.88 20.53 -18.64
N VAL A 554 -4.70 19.99 -18.98
CA VAL A 554 -3.42 20.69 -18.80
C VAL A 554 -3.39 21.98 -19.62
N LEU A 555 -3.81 21.92 -20.89
CA LEU A 555 -3.88 23.07 -21.78
C LEU A 555 -4.79 24.17 -21.23
N LYS A 556 -5.98 23.81 -20.71
CA LYS A 556 -6.87 24.76 -20.04
C LYS A 556 -6.16 25.48 -18.90
N LYS A 557 -5.41 24.75 -18.04
CA LYS A 557 -4.67 25.37 -16.94
C LYS A 557 -3.53 26.28 -17.40
N ILE A 558 -2.94 25.98 -18.54
CA ILE A 558 -1.91 26.82 -19.14
C ILE A 558 -2.53 28.11 -19.73
N THR A 559 -3.67 27.99 -20.40
CA THR A 559 -4.38 29.13 -21.03
C THR A 559 -5.17 29.97 -20.05
N ASP A 560 -5.54 29.46 -18.87
CA ASP A 560 -6.23 30.21 -17.80
C ASP A 560 -5.41 31.42 -17.28
N SER A 561 -4.13 31.53 -17.64
CA SER A 561 -3.25 32.61 -17.22
C SER A 561 -2.24 32.97 -18.30
N ASN A 562 -1.99 34.25 -18.45
CA ASN A 562 -0.94 34.78 -19.34
C ASN A 562 0.44 34.82 -18.67
N GLU A 563 0.54 34.45 -17.38
CA GLU A 563 1.80 34.40 -16.63
C GLU A 563 2.60 33.15 -16.98
N ASN A 564 3.92 33.30 -17.02
CA ASN A 564 4.79 32.16 -17.08
C ASN A 564 4.68 31.37 -15.77
N ARG A 565 4.54 30.05 -15.87
CA ARG A 565 4.40 29.14 -14.71
C ARG A 565 5.20 27.87 -14.91
N PHE A 566 5.46 27.21 -13.80
CA PHE A 566 6.03 25.87 -13.78
C PHE A 566 4.90 24.85 -13.60
N TYR A 567 4.83 23.87 -14.49
CA TYR A 567 3.87 22.76 -14.43
C TYR A 567 4.60 21.45 -14.25
N GLN A 568 4.21 20.68 -13.23
CA GLN A 568 4.53 19.26 -13.09
C GLN A 568 3.32 18.47 -13.55
N VAL A 569 3.46 17.66 -14.58
CA VAL A 569 2.40 16.88 -15.20
C VAL A 569 2.77 15.41 -15.14
N VAL A 570 1.87 14.57 -14.62
CA VAL A 570 2.08 13.12 -14.47
C VAL A 570 0.89 12.41 -15.07
N THR A 571 1.10 11.66 -16.15
CA THR A 571 0.04 10.93 -16.86
C THR A 571 -0.28 9.59 -16.20
N MET A 572 -1.19 8.81 -16.78
CA MET A 572 -1.58 7.50 -16.23
C MET A 572 -2.02 6.50 -17.32
N GLN A 573 -2.22 6.90 -18.57
CA GLN A 573 -2.84 6.08 -19.62
C GLN A 573 -2.20 4.71 -19.79
N ASN A 574 -0.86 4.64 -19.80
CA ASN A 574 -0.12 3.41 -20.09
C ASN A 574 0.23 2.59 -18.85
N HIS A 575 -0.38 2.88 -17.70
CA HIS A 575 -0.16 2.07 -16.49
C HIS A 575 -0.80 0.69 -16.63
N MET A 576 -0.10 -0.34 -16.16
CA MET A 576 -0.62 -1.71 -16.08
C MET A 576 -1.92 -1.80 -15.25
N PRO A 577 -2.75 -2.83 -15.39
CA PRO A 577 -2.55 -4.07 -16.16
C PRO A 577 -2.87 -3.88 -17.65
N TYR A 578 -2.16 -4.63 -18.50
CA TYR A 578 -2.41 -4.68 -19.92
C TYR A 578 -3.31 -5.90 -20.23
N GLU A 579 -4.48 -5.63 -20.78
CA GLU A 579 -5.44 -6.63 -21.20
C GLU A 579 -5.90 -6.23 -22.61
N ASP A 580 -6.84 -6.92 -23.24
CA ASP A 580 -7.40 -6.49 -24.54
C ASP A 580 -8.28 -5.23 -24.34
N LEU A 581 -7.63 -4.08 -24.19
CA LEU A 581 -8.27 -2.83 -23.79
C LEU A 581 -8.77 -1.99 -24.97
N TYR A 582 -8.13 -2.12 -26.16
CA TYR A 582 -8.37 -1.26 -27.30
C TYR A 582 -9.04 -2.02 -28.44
N GLN A 583 -10.15 -1.49 -28.98
CA GLN A 583 -10.95 -2.18 -30.01
C GLN A 583 -10.25 -2.27 -31.36
N ASN A 584 -9.56 -1.21 -31.78
CA ASN A 584 -8.90 -1.12 -33.09
C ASN A 584 -7.39 -1.06 -32.87
N ASN A 585 -6.79 -2.24 -32.61
CA ASN A 585 -5.36 -2.35 -32.34
C ASN A 585 -4.65 -2.99 -33.53
N GLU A 586 -3.99 -2.19 -34.36
CA GLU A 586 -3.18 -2.60 -35.52
C GLU A 586 -1.91 -3.34 -35.11
N PHE A 587 -1.44 -3.19 -33.88
CA PHE A 587 -0.23 -3.85 -33.38
C PHE A 587 -0.44 -5.32 -32.96
N LYS A 588 -1.68 -5.82 -33.02
CA LYS A 588 -1.97 -7.27 -32.86
C LYS A 588 -1.28 -8.14 -33.91
N GLU A 589 -0.97 -7.57 -35.08
CA GLU A 589 -0.27 -8.23 -36.18
C GLU A 589 1.28 -8.17 -36.06
N MET A 590 1.81 -7.76 -34.89
CA MET A 590 3.26 -7.77 -34.69
C MET A 590 3.87 -9.17 -34.82
N ASP A 591 5.08 -9.26 -35.35
CA ASP A 591 5.89 -10.46 -35.27
C ASP A 591 6.57 -10.53 -33.89
N ALA A 592 6.06 -11.41 -33.08
CA ALA A 592 6.53 -11.71 -31.73
C ALA A 592 6.33 -13.22 -31.48
N SER A 593 6.81 -14.04 -32.44
CA SER A 593 6.62 -15.50 -32.44
C SER A 593 7.24 -16.18 -31.22
N ASP A 594 8.28 -15.56 -30.66
CA ASP A 594 9.03 -16.08 -29.52
C ASP A 594 8.39 -15.72 -28.16
N LEU A 595 7.38 -14.84 -28.17
CA LEU A 595 6.67 -14.47 -26.94
C LEU A 595 5.47 -15.40 -26.69
N PRO A 596 5.18 -15.70 -25.42
CA PRO A 596 3.92 -16.32 -25.00
C PRO A 596 2.71 -15.50 -25.43
N ALA A 597 1.55 -16.16 -25.55
CA ALA A 597 0.35 -15.51 -26.08
C ALA A 597 -0.17 -14.37 -25.18
N ASP A 598 -0.04 -14.50 -23.87
CA ASP A 598 -0.40 -13.48 -22.89
C ASP A 598 0.58 -12.31 -22.86
N GLU A 599 1.88 -12.58 -22.97
CA GLU A 599 2.94 -11.57 -23.10
C GLU A 599 2.77 -10.77 -24.41
N LYS A 600 2.47 -11.48 -25.50
CA LYS A 600 2.16 -10.84 -26.78
C LYS A 600 0.94 -9.93 -26.67
N LEU A 601 -0.14 -10.37 -25.98
CA LEU A 601 -1.34 -9.57 -25.74
C LEU A 601 -1.02 -8.33 -24.89
N ASN A 602 -0.20 -8.48 -23.84
CA ASN A 602 0.23 -7.37 -23.02
C ASN A 602 1.02 -6.35 -23.83
N LEU A 603 1.96 -6.83 -24.66
CA LEU A 603 2.81 -5.97 -25.47
C LEU A 603 2.02 -5.24 -26.57
N ASP A 604 1.07 -5.91 -27.24
CA ASP A 604 0.25 -5.27 -28.27
C ASP A 604 -0.64 -4.17 -27.69
N THR A 605 -1.24 -4.42 -26.54
CA THR A 605 -2.05 -3.44 -25.81
C THR A 605 -1.20 -2.25 -25.35
N TYR A 606 -0.04 -2.52 -24.75
CA TYR A 606 0.90 -1.48 -24.36
C TYR A 606 1.34 -0.63 -25.56
N THR A 607 1.68 -1.27 -26.67
CA THR A 607 2.10 -0.59 -27.91
C THR A 607 1.01 0.32 -28.48
N LYS A 608 -0.25 -0.15 -28.44
CA LYS A 608 -1.39 0.70 -28.86
C LYS A 608 -1.61 1.89 -27.93
N GLY A 609 -1.47 1.67 -26.62
CA GLY A 609 -1.52 2.77 -25.64
C GLY A 609 -0.46 3.83 -25.91
N LEU A 610 0.79 3.41 -26.20
CA LEU A 610 1.87 4.32 -26.58
C LEU A 610 1.60 5.05 -27.90
N ASN A 611 0.96 4.41 -28.86
CA ASN A 611 0.56 5.06 -30.12
C ASN A 611 -0.46 6.19 -29.86
N TYR A 612 -1.43 5.97 -28.98
CA TYR A 612 -2.33 7.04 -28.53
C TYR A 612 -1.60 8.15 -27.78
N THR A 613 -0.62 7.83 -26.93
CA THR A 613 0.23 8.83 -26.27
C THR A 613 1.03 9.64 -27.29
N ASP A 614 1.60 9.00 -28.32
CA ASP A 614 2.34 9.65 -29.40
C ASP A 614 1.47 10.68 -30.15
N GLN A 615 0.27 10.27 -30.55
CA GLN A 615 -0.69 11.13 -31.24
C GLN A 615 -1.13 12.30 -30.35
N SER A 616 -1.50 12.01 -29.10
CA SER A 616 -1.96 13.02 -28.15
C SER A 616 -0.86 14.03 -27.81
N THR A 617 0.40 13.56 -27.68
CA THR A 617 1.56 14.42 -27.44
C THR A 617 1.81 15.36 -28.61
N PHE A 618 1.73 14.85 -29.85
CA PHE A 618 1.90 15.69 -31.04
C PHE A 618 0.83 16.78 -31.12
N VAL A 619 -0.44 16.44 -30.89
CA VAL A 619 -1.55 17.42 -30.89
C VAL A 619 -1.35 18.44 -29.77
N PHE A 620 -1.01 18.01 -28.55
CA PHE A 620 -0.77 18.91 -27.43
C PHE A 620 0.38 19.88 -27.69
N LEU A 621 1.51 19.43 -28.23
CA LEU A 621 2.63 20.29 -28.58
C LEU A 621 2.26 21.27 -29.69
N SER A 622 1.45 20.87 -30.67
CA SER A 622 0.93 21.76 -31.72
C SER A 622 0.06 22.88 -31.13
N GLN A 623 -0.83 22.53 -30.20
CA GLN A 623 -1.67 23.50 -29.49
C GLN A 623 -0.86 24.44 -28.59
N LEU A 624 0.18 23.95 -27.94
CA LEU A 624 1.10 24.80 -27.16
C LEU A 624 1.82 25.83 -28.06
N ASN A 625 2.16 25.44 -29.27
CA ASN A 625 2.83 26.34 -30.25
C ASN A 625 1.93 27.50 -30.74
N GLU A 626 0.62 27.38 -30.59
CA GLU A 626 -0.34 28.45 -30.88
C GLU A 626 -0.39 29.53 -29.79
N ILE A 627 0.15 29.23 -28.59
CA ILE A 627 0.16 30.15 -27.46
C ILE A 627 1.27 31.20 -27.67
N ASN A 628 0.92 32.48 -27.65
CA ASN A 628 1.87 33.58 -27.89
C ASN A 628 2.75 33.87 -26.65
N ARG A 629 3.51 32.86 -26.19
CA ARG A 629 4.58 33.00 -25.20
C ARG A 629 5.55 31.81 -25.28
N PRO A 630 6.81 31.98 -24.85
CA PRO A 630 7.76 30.87 -24.83
C PRO A 630 7.32 29.75 -23.85
N ILE A 631 7.31 28.52 -24.34
CA ILE A 631 6.99 27.33 -23.55
C ILE A 631 8.09 26.28 -23.76
N THR A 632 8.63 25.79 -22.70
CA THR A 632 9.61 24.69 -22.72
C THR A 632 8.96 23.44 -22.14
N VAL A 633 8.94 22.36 -22.91
CA VAL A 633 8.44 21.05 -22.47
C VAL A 633 9.61 20.10 -22.28
N LEU A 634 9.70 19.49 -21.10
CA LEU A 634 10.55 18.36 -20.81
C LEU A 634 9.68 17.12 -20.70
N PHE A 635 9.65 16.30 -21.76
CA PHE A 635 8.92 15.04 -21.80
C PHE A 635 9.85 13.88 -21.48
N TYR A 636 9.49 13.01 -20.53
CA TYR A 636 10.28 11.85 -20.14
C TYR A 636 9.39 10.70 -19.65
N GLY A 637 9.83 9.47 -19.89
CA GLY A 637 9.20 8.28 -19.33
C GLY A 637 9.72 7.97 -17.91
N ASP A 638 9.09 7.05 -17.22
CA ASP A 638 9.53 6.63 -15.89
C ASP A 638 10.21 5.26 -15.88
N HIS A 639 9.58 4.22 -16.36
CA HIS A 639 10.10 2.84 -16.40
C HIS A 639 9.47 2.06 -17.56
N LEU A 640 9.91 0.81 -17.71
CA LEU A 640 9.26 -0.20 -18.56
C LEU A 640 8.15 -0.88 -17.78
#